data_bf809109b75b3da9361cef71ac4c9bc6
#
_entry.id   bf809109b75b3da9361cef71ac4c9bc6
#
_cell.length_a   1.000
_cell.length_b   1.000
_cell.length_c   1.000
_cell.angle_alpha   90.00
_cell.angle_beta   90.00
_cell.angle_gamma   90.00
#
_symmetry.space_group_name_H-M   'P 1'
#
loop_
_entity.id
_entity.type
_entity.pdbx_description
1 polymer ?
#
loop_
_entity_poly.entity_id
_entity_poly.type
_entity_poly.pdbx_seq_one_letter_code
_entity_poly.pdbx_strand_id
1 'polypeptide(L)'
;MFSELIRRNSKRNRQENTLYFVTMILTVAAFYIILALDHQDVMIFLKEMERDAVNKLLMLIPILYVVSLCLLYFLVYFTDKYQMERRSHEFGTYVMLGMKKRSLFQMLFLEDLRNIVYALVIGIPGALLISELTSLITAKLAGFGILRHQFTFSGSAALWTVIGICGIKMLARFVLCMKLWKKEVYELLSREQKEKQRAFSPIKTCVKLMMGIILLAAAYGIGCGILSSELGIKRMFRMTAILCFCGVLGTFFFFQGLAYLFDRICRKLPGKQLWTFTCRQLQEAVFLKSVSLAISSLLILFAIICCAYGVGMSGQLGQQDTAGIDFTFDEKKETLEEVLSSQKVDQYFSNLFEVRNGLLWTDLDFTEGMEERKVYAYDCEELHECLKNRLNPYSWEESPFLIAESGYNEILRSKGMKPLNLKEHQMAIYGHPTYLSDETAKSVEKLLKEKVFVQIEETDYEIIPRVCNDNLVADRMLTIMYGFIVPDKVFDVFVADGSYSYWNGILDPVLVKEEGLLKAVMSVNDRLKTTNLHYESYLGTAGRHMFYQVALGYTTIYLAVIFLIIANTLIGVQFLIQQEKTGARYSVLLTLGSNYKELCHCAKVQIWWHYGLVLSVAFFSSVFGVWTLFRLIGQVQEVKVFWQDRKS
;
A
#
# COMPACT_ATOMS: atom_id res chain seq x y z
N MET A 1 16.82 -49.63 -9.57
CA MET A 1 15.52 -49.95 -8.95
C MET A 1 14.95 -48.82 -8.11
N PHE A 2 15.64 -48.30 -7.09
CA PHE A 2 15.13 -47.21 -6.24
C PHE A 2 14.91 -45.89 -7.02
N SER A 3 15.82 -45.46 -7.88
CA SER A 3 15.72 -44.28 -8.74
C SER A 3 14.58 -44.39 -9.76
N GLU A 4 14.32 -45.57 -10.27
CA GLU A 4 13.23 -45.79 -11.23
C GLU A 4 11.87 -45.79 -10.54
N LEU A 5 11.79 -46.28 -9.30
CA LEU A 5 10.60 -46.19 -8.46
C LEU A 5 10.26 -44.71 -8.16
N ILE A 6 11.25 -43.90 -7.82
CA ILE A 6 11.08 -42.44 -7.65
C ILE A 6 10.61 -41.79 -8.94
N ARG A 7 11.18 -42.18 -10.10
CA ARG A 7 10.78 -41.64 -11.40
C ARG A 7 9.34 -41.97 -11.75
N ARG A 8 8.91 -43.20 -11.55
CA ARG A 8 7.52 -43.66 -11.78
C ARG A 8 6.55 -42.99 -10.83
N ASN A 9 6.87 -42.93 -9.55
CA ASN A 9 6.06 -42.27 -8.55
C ASN A 9 5.91 -40.76 -8.81
N SER A 10 7.00 -40.06 -9.12
CA SER A 10 6.94 -38.64 -9.47
C SER A 10 6.11 -38.37 -10.72
N LYS A 11 6.20 -39.21 -11.77
CA LYS A 11 5.37 -39.10 -12.98
C LYS A 11 3.89 -39.34 -12.68
N ARG A 12 3.56 -40.45 -11.98
CA ARG A 12 2.21 -40.77 -11.57
C ARG A 12 1.62 -39.70 -10.65
N ASN A 13 2.40 -39.23 -9.70
CA ASN A 13 1.98 -38.19 -8.77
C ASN A 13 1.62 -36.87 -9.48
N ARG A 14 2.36 -36.48 -10.54
CA ARG A 14 2.00 -35.29 -11.34
C ARG A 14 0.73 -35.47 -12.15
N GLN A 15 0.49 -36.66 -12.70
CA GLN A 15 -0.70 -36.97 -13.46
C GLN A 15 -1.95 -37.10 -12.57
N GLU A 16 -1.82 -37.76 -11.44
CA GLU A 16 -2.90 -37.99 -10.48
C GLU A 16 -3.18 -36.76 -9.59
N ASN A 17 -2.18 -35.93 -9.34
CA ASN A 17 -2.26 -34.73 -8.50
C ASN A 17 -1.90 -33.45 -9.28
N THR A 18 -2.50 -33.25 -10.45
CA THR A 18 -2.31 -32.05 -11.27
C THR A 18 -2.48 -30.77 -10.47
N LEU A 19 -3.47 -30.72 -9.57
CA LEU A 19 -3.70 -29.58 -8.70
C LEU A 19 -2.49 -29.25 -7.81
N TYR A 20 -1.91 -30.25 -7.19
CA TYR A 20 -0.71 -30.09 -6.36
C TYR A 20 0.44 -29.48 -7.18
N PHE A 21 0.64 -29.95 -8.41
CA PHE A 21 1.69 -29.46 -9.29
C PHE A 21 1.43 -28.02 -9.75
N VAL A 22 0.18 -27.70 -10.11
CA VAL A 22 -0.25 -26.32 -10.44
C VAL A 22 -0.03 -25.38 -9.24
N THR A 23 -0.39 -25.83 -8.03
CA THR A 23 -0.14 -25.04 -6.81
C THR A 23 1.34 -24.74 -6.61
N MET A 24 2.22 -25.72 -6.88
CA MET A 24 3.66 -25.50 -6.81
C MET A 24 4.15 -24.46 -7.83
N ILE A 25 3.67 -24.54 -9.07
CA ILE A 25 3.99 -23.56 -10.13
C ILE A 25 3.56 -22.16 -9.70
N LEU A 26 2.33 -22.01 -9.19
CA LEU A 26 1.81 -20.74 -8.70
C LEU A 26 2.60 -20.21 -7.50
N THR A 27 3.04 -21.11 -6.60
CA THR A 27 3.89 -20.73 -5.47
C THR A 27 5.26 -20.22 -5.93
N VAL A 28 5.87 -20.89 -6.91
CA VAL A 28 7.13 -20.44 -7.53
C VAL A 28 6.94 -19.08 -8.18
N ALA A 29 5.85 -18.90 -8.94
CA ALA A 29 5.54 -17.64 -9.60
C ALA A 29 5.38 -16.49 -8.58
N ALA A 30 4.58 -16.71 -7.54
CA ALA A 30 4.38 -15.71 -6.48
C ALA A 30 5.70 -15.36 -5.78
N PHE A 31 6.55 -16.35 -5.51
CA PHE A 31 7.84 -16.15 -4.86
C PHE A 31 8.80 -15.33 -5.73
N TYR A 32 8.90 -15.65 -7.03
CA TYR A 32 9.72 -14.90 -7.96
C TYR A 32 9.24 -13.45 -8.10
N ILE A 33 7.92 -13.24 -8.25
CA ILE A 33 7.33 -11.90 -8.38
C ILE A 33 7.70 -11.02 -7.16
N ILE A 34 7.67 -11.58 -5.94
CA ILE A 34 8.06 -10.86 -4.73
C ILE A 34 9.53 -10.43 -4.79
N LEU A 35 10.43 -11.35 -5.14
CA LEU A 35 11.87 -11.09 -5.16
C LEU A 35 12.33 -10.24 -6.35
N ALA A 36 11.60 -10.26 -7.46
CA ALA A 36 11.89 -9.47 -8.65
C ALA A 36 11.46 -8.01 -8.51
N LEU A 37 10.61 -7.67 -7.52
CA LEU A 37 10.04 -6.34 -7.35
C LEU A 37 11.10 -5.24 -7.30
N ASP A 38 12.20 -5.48 -6.62
CA ASP A 38 13.30 -4.50 -6.43
C ASP A 38 14.13 -4.25 -7.70
N HIS A 39 14.05 -5.14 -8.68
CA HIS A 39 14.80 -5.11 -9.94
C HIS A 39 13.95 -4.69 -11.15
N GLN A 40 12.75 -4.24 -10.93
CA GLN A 40 11.84 -3.80 -12.00
C GLN A 40 12.21 -2.40 -12.49
N ASP A 41 11.98 -2.12 -13.79
CA ASP A 41 12.31 -0.85 -14.44
C ASP A 41 11.79 0.37 -13.68
N VAL A 42 10.55 0.28 -13.18
CA VAL A 42 9.93 1.36 -12.39
C VAL A 42 10.72 1.63 -11.11
N MET A 43 11.17 0.59 -10.40
CA MET A 43 11.96 0.73 -9.17
C MET A 43 13.38 1.21 -9.46
N ILE A 44 13.99 0.80 -10.58
CA ILE A 44 15.30 1.27 -11.02
C ILE A 44 15.23 2.75 -11.36
N PHE A 45 14.24 3.15 -12.15
CA PHE A 45 14.00 4.56 -12.52
C PHE A 45 13.80 5.44 -11.27
N LEU A 46 13.01 4.96 -10.31
CA LEU A 46 12.79 5.69 -9.06
C LEU A 46 14.07 5.82 -8.22
N LYS A 47 14.94 4.79 -8.23
CA LYS A 47 16.25 4.83 -7.54
C LYS A 47 17.20 5.85 -8.15
N GLU A 48 17.11 6.11 -9.44
CA GLU A 48 17.92 7.13 -10.13
C GLU A 48 17.45 8.55 -9.78
N MET A 49 16.15 8.74 -9.52
CA MET A 49 15.59 10.06 -9.22
C MET A 49 15.84 10.51 -7.79
N GLU A 50 15.77 9.64 -6.79
CA GLU A 50 15.93 10.04 -5.39
C GLU A 50 16.47 8.91 -4.48
N ARG A 51 17.76 8.97 -4.13
CA ARG A 51 18.42 7.91 -3.35
C ARG A 51 17.94 7.79 -1.90
N ASP A 52 17.65 8.89 -1.23
CA ASP A 52 17.35 8.89 0.20
C ASP A 52 15.94 8.41 0.54
N ALA A 53 14.93 8.82 -0.22
CA ALA A 53 13.56 8.36 -0.03
C ALA A 53 13.40 6.88 -0.39
N VAL A 54 14.14 6.42 -1.43
CA VAL A 54 14.20 5.01 -1.82
C VAL A 54 14.73 4.14 -0.69
N ASN A 55 15.81 4.54 -0.03
CA ASN A 55 16.41 3.77 1.06
C ASN A 55 15.44 3.59 2.24
N LYS A 56 14.63 4.61 2.55
CA LYS A 56 13.60 4.53 3.60
C LYS A 56 12.44 3.59 3.20
N LEU A 57 12.06 3.58 1.93
CA LEU A 57 11.01 2.67 1.42
C LEU A 57 11.52 1.24 1.32
N LEU A 58 12.79 1.05 0.95
CA LEU A 58 13.44 -0.25 0.92
C LEU A 58 13.46 -0.94 2.30
N MET A 59 13.39 -0.17 3.40
CA MET A 59 13.24 -0.74 4.76
C MET A 59 11.87 -1.40 4.99
N LEU A 60 10.83 -1.06 4.24
CA LEU A 60 9.50 -1.69 4.34
C LEU A 60 9.40 -2.98 3.52
N ILE A 61 10.17 -3.10 2.44
CA ILE A 61 10.15 -4.27 1.55
C ILE A 61 10.48 -5.57 2.29
N PRO A 62 11.50 -5.65 3.18
CA PRO A 62 11.78 -6.86 3.96
C PRO A 62 10.62 -7.33 4.82
N ILE A 63 9.83 -6.41 5.39
CA ILE A 63 8.65 -6.75 6.19
C ILE A 63 7.59 -7.41 5.30
N LEU A 64 7.34 -6.85 4.11
CA LEU A 64 6.44 -7.45 3.12
C LEU A 64 6.91 -8.82 2.66
N TYR A 65 8.23 -9.00 2.48
CA TYR A 65 8.82 -10.29 2.15
C TYR A 65 8.55 -11.32 3.24
N VAL A 66 8.80 -10.99 4.51
CA VAL A 66 8.56 -11.91 5.64
C VAL A 66 7.10 -12.33 5.71
N VAL A 67 6.17 -11.39 5.60
CA VAL A 67 4.72 -11.68 5.62
C VAL A 67 4.33 -12.60 4.46
N SER A 68 4.78 -12.26 3.25
CA SER A 68 4.48 -13.05 2.04
C SER A 68 5.10 -14.45 2.11
N LEU A 69 6.34 -14.57 2.62
CA LEU A 69 7.01 -15.85 2.83
C LEU A 69 6.27 -16.74 3.85
N CYS A 70 5.77 -16.16 4.94
CA CYS A 70 4.94 -16.88 5.91
C CYS A 70 3.67 -17.43 5.24
N LEU A 71 2.98 -16.62 4.45
CA LEU A 71 1.76 -17.04 3.74
C LEU A 71 2.05 -18.15 2.73
N LEU A 72 3.13 -18.03 1.96
CA LEU A 72 3.58 -19.06 1.02
C LEU A 72 3.98 -20.36 1.72
N TYR A 73 4.67 -20.26 2.87
CA TYR A 73 4.97 -21.44 3.69
C TYR A 73 3.69 -22.17 4.14
N PHE A 74 2.69 -21.44 4.61
CA PHE A 74 1.41 -22.04 4.98
C PHE A 74 0.72 -22.71 3.79
N LEU A 75 0.73 -22.07 2.62
CA LEU A 75 0.16 -22.64 1.39
C LEU A 75 0.84 -23.96 1.03
N VAL A 76 2.17 -23.97 0.99
CA VAL A 76 2.98 -25.18 0.72
C VAL A 76 2.71 -26.25 1.76
N TYR A 77 2.74 -25.90 3.05
CA TYR A 77 2.51 -26.83 4.14
C TYR A 77 1.13 -27.51 4.06
N PHE A 78 0.06 -26.74 3.81
CA PHE A 78 -1.29 -27.32 3.70
C PHE A 78 -1.43 -28.21 2.47
N THR A 79 -0.83 -27.81 1.36
CA THR A 79 -0.84 -28.59 0.11
C THR A 79 -0.07 -29.91 0.28
N ASP A 80 1.10 -29.87 0.90
CA ASP A 80 1.91 -31.06 1.18
C ASP A 80 1.25 -31.97 2.20
N LYS A 81 0.65 -31.41 3.23
CA LYS A 81 -0.11 -32.17 4.23
C LYS A 81 -1.23 -32.97 3.56
N TYR A 82 -1.96 -32.34 2.67
CA TYR A 82 -3.01 -33.02 1.91
C TYR A 82 -2.46 -34.18 1.06
N GLN A 83 -1.40 -33.93 0.29
CA GLN A 83 -0.77 -34.96 -0.52
C GLN A 83 -0.32 -36.16 0.30
N MET A 84 0.28 -35.90 1.47
CA MET A 84 0.72 -36.96 2.39
C MET A 84 -0.46 -37.74 2.98
N GLU A 85 -1.53 -37.06 3.36
CA GLU A 85 -2.74 -37.71 3.87
C GLU A 85 -3.40 -38.62 2.80
N ARG A 86 -3.45 -38.17 1.57
CA ARG A 86 -3.97 -38.94 0.44
C ARG A 86 -3.18 -40.22 0.18
N ARG A 87 -1.86 -40.13 0.29
CA ARG A 87 -0.94 -41.26 0.05
C ARG A 87 -0.62 -42.05 1.30
N SER A 88 -1.26 -41.79 2.44
CA SER A 88 -0.95 -42.46 3.72
C SER A 88 -1.07 -43.95 3.64
N HIS A 89 -2.06 -44.49 2.91
CA HIS A 89 -2.22 -45.94 2.71
C HIS A 89 -1.07 -46.54 1.90
N GLU A 90 -0.58 -45.87 0.85
CA GLU A 90 0.63 -46.32 0.11
C GLU A 90 1.85 -46.40 1.04
N PHE A 91 2.02 -45.39 1.90
CA PHE A 91 3.13 -45.35 2.86
C PHE A 91 3.01 -46.49 3.90
N GLY A 92 1.79 -46.74 4.38
CA GLY A 92 1.51 -47.88 5.25
C GLY A 92 1.90 -49.22 4.59
N THR A 93 1.54 -49.41 3.32
CA THR A 93 1.88 -50.60 2.53
C THR A 93 3.39 -50.77 2.35
N TYR A 94 4.13 -49.67 2.05
CA TYR A 94 5.59 -49.75 1.94
C TYR A 94 6.27 -50.15 3.26
N VAL A 95 5.79 -49.64 4.38
CA VAL A 95 6.33 -50.01 5.72
C VAL A 95 5.96 -51.45 6.05
N MET A 96 4.78 -51.96 5.70
CA MET A 96 4.38 -53.36 5.86
C MET A 96 5.25 -54.30 5.02
N LEU A 97 5.66 -53.89 3.83
CA LEU A 97 6.57 -54.63 2.96
C LEU A 97 8.04 -54.56 3.42
N GLY A 98 8.31 -54.01 4.61
CA GLY A 98 9.64 -54.00 5.24
C GLY A 98 10.48 -52.76 4.93
N MET A 99 9.95 -51.72 4.27
CA MET A 99 10.68 -50.47 4.04
C MET A 99 10.87 -49.73 5.37
N LYS A 100 12.16 -49.42 5.70
CA LYS A 100 12.46 -48.60 6.88
C LYS A 100 11.88 -47.17 6.71
N LYS A 101 11.33 -46.61 7.78
CA LYS A 101 10.78 -45.25 7.77
C LYS A 101 11.79 -44.20 7.23
N ARG A 102 13.08 -44.38 7.51
CA ARG A 102 14.17 -43.52 6.99
C ARG A 102 14.27 -43.57 5.45
N SER A 103 14.17 -44.76 4.85
CA SER A 103 14.18 -44.91 3.38
C SER A 103 12.93 -44.31 2.73
N LEU A 104 11.77 -44.42 3.40
CA LEU A 104 10.55 -43.78 2.96
C LEU A 104 10.72 -42.24 2.92
N PHE A 105 11.35 -41.65 3.94
CA PHE A 105 11.61 -40.23 3.97
C PHE A 105 12.57 -39.77 2.85
N GLN A 106 13.66 -40.49 2.65
CA GLN A 106 14.59 -40.23 1.55
C GLN A 106 13.86 -40.26 0.19
N MET A 107 12.98 -41.23 0.00
CA MET A 107 12.17 -41.34 -1.21
C MET A 107 11.29 -40.10 -1.39
N LEU A 108 10.60 -39.66 -0.34
CA LEU A 108 9.72 -38.47 -0.40
C LEU A 108 10.52 -37.19 -0.68
N PHE A 109 11.67 -37.02 -0.05
CA PHE A 109 12.55 -35.87 -0.30
C PHE A 109 13.05 -35.82 -1.75
N LEU A 110 13.49 -36.95 -2.31
CA LEU A 110 13.95 -37.01 -3.70
C LEU A 110 12.81 -36.82 -4.71
N GLU A 111 11.61 -37.31 -4.38
CA GLU A 111 10.41 -37.07 -5.18
C GLU A 111 10.05 -35.58 -5.20
N ASP A 112 10.10 -34.91 -4.04
CA ASP A 112 9.84 -33.47 -3.94
C ASP A 112 10.88 -32.65 -4.71
N LEU A 113 12.16 -32.94 -4.52
CA LEU A 113 13.24 -32.23 -5.22
C LEU A 113 13.03 -32.27 -6.74
N ARG A 114 12.62 -33.41 -7.25
CA ARG A 114 12.33 -33.58 -8.68
C ARG A 114 11.11 -32.78 -9.12
N ASN A 115 10.04 -32.76 -8.32
CA ASN A 115 8.85 -31.99 -8.62
C ASN A 115 9.11 -30.47 -8.53
N ILE A 116 9.99 -30.03 -7.62
CA ILE A 116 10.45 -28.64 -7.52
C ILE A 116 11.15 -28.22 -8.81
N VAL A 117 12.07 -29.04 -9.35
CA VAL A 117 12.77 -28.71 -10.60
C VAL A 117 11.79 -28.47 -11.74
N TYR A 118 10.79 -29.34 -11.92
CA TYR A 118 9.78 -29.14 -12.96
C TYR A 118 8.91 -27.90 -12.69
N ALA A 119 8.56 -27.63 -11.44
CA ALA A 119 7.79 -26.44 -11.07
C ALA A 119 8.58 -25.15 -11.30
N LEU A 120 9.89 -25.15 -11.06
CA LEU A 120 10.78 -24.01 -11.34
C LEU A 120 10.89 -23.73 -12.84
N VAL A 121 11.10 -24.79 -13.65
CA VAL A 121 11.23 -24.65 -15.11
C VAL A 121 9.98 -24.04 -15.76
N ILE A 122 8.79 -24.31 -15.22
CA ILE A 122 7.53 -23.75 -15.73
C ILE A 122 7.16 -22.46 -15.00
N GLY A 123 7.39 -22.41 -13.69
CA GLY A 123 6.94 -21.32 -12.82
C GLY A 123 7.72 -20.02 -13.04
N ILE A 124 9.04 -20.08 -13.23
CA ILE A 124 9.86 -18.87 -13.44
C ILE A 124 9.47 -18.16 -14.75
N PRO A 125 9.38 -18.82 -15.93
CA PRO A 125 8.90 -18.16 -17.14
C PRO A 125 7.48 -17.60 -17.01
N GLY A 126 6.57 -18.34 -16.36
CA GLY A 126 5.22 -17.84 -16.08
C GLY A 126 5.22 -16.61 -15.18
N ALA A 127 6.08 -16.60 -14.17
CA ALA A 127 6.24 -15.46 -13.28
C ALA A 127 6.80 -14.22 -13.99
N LEU A 128 7.75 -14.41 -14.89
CA LEU A 128 8.27 -13.33 -15.73
C LEU A 128 7.16 -12.67 -16.55
N LEU A 129 6.32 -13.45 -17.22
CA LEU A 129 5.20 -12.91 -18.00
C LEU A 129 4.21 -12.13 -17.13
N ILE A 130 3.86 -12.65 -15.94
CA ILE A 130 2.97 -11.95 -15.01
C ILE A 130 3.62 -10.66 -14.49
N SER A 131 4.90 -10.72 -14.15
CA SER A 131 5.66 -9.56 -13.65
C SER A 131 5.73 -8.45 -14.70
N GLU A 132 6.06 -8.79 -15.95
CA GLU A 132 6.11 -7.84 -17.07
C GLU A 132 4.73 -7.22 -17.35
N LEU A 133 3.68 -8.05 -17.37
CA LEU A 133 2.31 -7.55 -17.55
C LEU A 133 1.90 -6.56 -16.44
N THR A 134 2.24 -6.89 -15.20
CA THR A 134 1.95 -6.02 -14.05
C THR A 134 2.76 -4.72 -14.15
N SER A 135 4.03 -4.80 -14.56
CA SER A 135 4.89 -3.62 -14.78
C SER A 135 4.31 -2.69 -15.85
N LEU A 136 3.89 -3.23 -16.99
CA LEU A 136 3.27 -2.44 -18.06
C LEU A 136 1.95 -1.78 -17.63
N ILE A 137 1.10 -2.51 -16.89
CA ILE A 137 -0.17 -1.96 -16.38
C ILE A 137 0.11 -0.81 -15.41
N THR A 138 1.04 -0.99 -14.48
CA THR A 138 1.37 0.03 -13.48
C THR A 138 2.06 1.24 -14.09
N ALA A 139 2.96 1.05 -15.06
CA ALA A 139 3.60 2.13 -15.80
C ALA A 139 2.56 2.97 -16.57
N LYS A 140 1.58 2.32 -17.20
CA LYS A 140 0.48 3.01 -17.88
C LYS A 140 -0.43 3.76 -16.92
N LEU A 141 -0.76 3.20 -15.77
CA LEU A 141 -1.56 3.85 -14.73
C LEU A 141 -0.83 5.05 -14.11
N ALA A 142 0.49 4.98 -13.99
CA ALA A 142 1.32 6.05 -13.47
C ALA A 142 1.60 7.17 -14.50
N GLY A 143 1.09 7.05 -15.73
CA GLY A 143 1.31 8.07 -16.78
C GLY A 143 2.72 8.08 -17.38
N PHE A 144 3.59 7.15 -16.97
CA PHE A 144 4.86 6.95 -17.64
C PHE A 144 4.57 6.33 -19.02
N GLY A 145 4.80 7.09 -20.09
CA GLY A 145 4.74 6.52 -21.43
C GLY A 145 5.72 5.33 -21.56
N ILE A 146 5.53 4.49 -22.56
CA ILE A 146 6.36 3.28 -22.85
C ILE A 146 7.84 3.64 -23.17
N LEU A 147 8.33 4.74 -22.67
CA LEU A 147 9.69 5.25 -22.86
C LEU A 147 10.65 4.40 -22.01
N ARG A 148 11.39 3.51 -22.69
CA ARG A 148 12.47 2.63 -22.18
C ARG A 148 12.03 1.37 -21.42
N HIS A 149 10.91 0.73 -21.78
CA HIS A 149 10.66 -0.61 -21.28
C HIS A 149 11.74 -1.58 -21.79
N GLN A 150 12.57 -2.10 -20.88
CA GLN A 150 13.50 -3.18 -21.17
C GLN A 150 13.03 -4.42 -20.43
N PHE A 151 13.03 -5.56 -21.13
CA PHE A 151 12.72 -6.83 -20.49
C PHE A 151 13.77 -7.12 -19.41
N THR A 152 13.36 -7.06 -18.14
CA THR A 152 14.28 -7.21 -17.02
C THR A 152 14.24 -8.61 -16.45
N PHE A 153 15.21 -9.44 -16.79
CA PHE A 153 15.46 -10.71 -16.14
C PHE A 153 16.42 -10.51 -14.97
N SER A 154 15.92 -10.69 -13.72
CA SER A 154 16.77 -10.67 -12.55
C SER A 154 17.29 -12.07 -12.21
N GLY A 155 18.56 -12.33 -12.56
CA GLY A 155 19.23 -13.59 -12.22
C GLY A 155 19.35 -13.81 -10.68
N SER A 156 19.51 -12.75 -9.91
CA SER A 156 19.54 -12.80 -8.44
C SER A 156 18.19 -13.22 -7.87
N ALA A 157 17.09 -12.65 -8.35
CA ALA A 157 15.75 -13.04 -7.95
C ALA A 157 15.44 -14.50 -8.30
N ALA A 158 15.87 -14.97 -9.48
CA ALA A 158 15.73 -16.36 -9.87
C ALA A 158 16.52 -17.30 -8.95
N LEU A 159 17.76 -16.97 -8.60
CA LEU A 159 18.59 -17.76 -7.69
C LEU A 159 17.97 -17.84 -6.29
N TRP A 160 17.56 -16.70 -5.73
CA TRP A 160 16.91 -16.67 -4.43
C TRP A 160 15.55 -17.37 -4.42
N THR A 161 14.84 -17.37 -5.56
CA THR A 161 13.60 -18.15 -5.72
C THR A 161 13.89 -19.64 -5.62
N VAL A 162 14.92 -20.13 -6.30
CA VAL A 162 15.32 -21.54 -6.22
C VAL A 162 15.67 -21.94 -4.79
N ILE A 163 16.53 -21.16 -4.13
CA ILE A 163 16.97 -21.43 -2.75
C ILE A 163 15.77 -21.37 -1.79
N GLY A 164 14.96 -20.33 -1.88
CA GLY A 164 13.82 -20.10 -0.99
C GLY A 164 12.74 -21.17 -1.13
N ILE A 165 12.35 -21.52 -2.35
CA ILE A 165 11.35 -22.58 -2.60
C ILE A 165 11.87 -23.93 -2.13
N CYS A 166 13.13 -24.26 -2.42
CA CYS A 166 13.74 -25.49 -1.88
C CYS A 166 13.72 -25.49 -0.34
N GLY A 167 14.12 -24.40 0.29
CA GLY A 167 14.13 -24.28 1.75
C GLY A 167 12.73 -24.42 2.38
N ILE A 168 11.76 -23.65 1.88
CA ILE A 168 10.35 -23.70 2.35
C ILE A 168 9.79 -25.12 2.19
N LYS A 169 10.00 -25.71 1.04
CA LYS A 169 9.49 -27.04 0.72
C LYS A 169 10.11 -28.12 1.59
N MET A 170 11.43 -28.07 1.76
CA MET A 170 12.15 -29.02 2.63
C MET A 170 11.72 -28.86 4.09
N LEU A 171 11.55 -27.63 4.56
CA LEU A 171 11.06 -27.37 5.92
C LEU A 171 9.62 -27.91 6.12
N ALA A 172 8.71 -27.62 5.19
CA ALA A 172 7.34 -28.11 5.25
C ALA A 172 7.30 -29.65 5.25
N ARG A 173 8.08 -30.29 4.37
CA ARG A 173 8.18 -31.75 4.29
C ARG A 173 8.79 -32.35 5.55
N PHE A 174 9.84 -31.75 6.09
CA PHE A 174 10.46 -32.19 7.33
C PHE A 174 9.45 -32.20 8.50
N VAL A 175 8.72 -31.10 8.69
CA VAL A 175 7.69 -31.00 9.73
C VAL A 175 6.60 -32.07 9.55
N LEU A 176 6.19 -32.33 8.32
CA LEU A 176 5.19 -33.36 8.03
C LEU A 176 5.73 -34.78 8.24
N CYS A 177 6.96 -35.03 7.84
CA CYS A 177 7.63 -36.32 8.07
C CYS A 177 7.80 -36.62 9.57
N MET A 178 8.15 -35.62 10.39
CA MET A 178 8.17 -35.74 11.84
C MET A 178 6.82 -36.17 12.43
N LYS A 179 5.73 -35.61 11.90
CA LYS A 179 4.38 -36.01 12.30
C LYS A 179 4.01 -37.41 11.83
N LEU A 180 4.44 -37.78 10.63
CA LEU A 180 4.24 -39.14 10.11
C LEU A 180 5.02 -40.17 10.90
N TRP A 181 6.23 -39.84 11.36
CA TRP A 181 7.08 -40.75 12.18
C TRP A 181 6.40 -41.19 13.48
N LYS A 182 5.61 -40.31 14.08
CA LYS A 182 4.86 -40.57 15.32
C LYS A 182 3.60 -41.40 15.10
N LYS A 183 3.16 -41.64 13.85
CA LYS A 183 1.99 -42.45 13.54
C LYS A 183 2.37 -43.94 13.50
N GLU A 184 1.47 -44.78 14.02
CA GLU A 184 1.57 -46.24 13.92
C GLU A 184 1.17 -46.71 12.51
N VAL A 185 1.69 -47.89 12.12
CA VAL A 185 1.40 -48.48 10.80
C VAL A 185 -0.11 -48.72 10.60
N TYR A 186 -0.81 -49.12 11.67
CA TYR A 186 -2.25 -49.29 11.66
C TYR A 186 -3.01 -48.00 11.32
N GLU A 187 -2.57 -46.88 11.87
CA GLU A 187 -3.20 -45.56 11.56
C GLU A 187 -2.95 -45.14 10.11
N LEU A 188 -1.86 -45.57 9.49
CA LEU A 188 -1.54 -45.28 8.10
C LEU A 188 -2.37 -46.12 7.13
N LEU A 189 -2.70 -47.35 7.49
CA LEU A 189 -3.46 -48.30 6.69
C LEU A 189 -4.98 -48.11 6.82
N SER A 190 -5.45 -47.67 7.98
CA SER A 190 -6.86 -47.38 8.16
C SER A 190 -7.26 -46.22 7.27
N ARG A 191 -8.09 -46.50 6.22
CA ARG A 191 -8.74 -45.50 5.36
C ARG A 191 -9.67 -44.58 6.15
N GLU A 192 -10.20 -45.03 7.22
CA GLU A 192 -10.91 -44.26 8.24
C GLU A 192 -9.88 -43.62 9.17
N GLN A 193 -9.25 -42.55 8.71
CA GLN A 193 -8.79 -41.58 9.69
C GLN A 193 -10.06 -41.23 10.48
N LYS A 194 -10.14 -41.65 11.73
CA LYS A 194 -11.03 -41.06 12.73
C LYS A 194 -10.61 -39.57 12.82
N GLU A 195 -11.06 -38.76 11.82
CA GLU A 195 -11.19 -37.34 12.05
C GLU A 195 -11.98 -37.32 13.36
N LYS A 196 -11.34 -36.91 14.48
CA LYS A 196 -12.07 -36.64 15.71
C LYS A 196 -13.30 -35.89 15.27
N GLN A 197 -14.42 -36.58 15.15
CA GLN A 197 -15.69 -35.95 14.79
C GLN A 197 -15.92 -34.93 15.87
N ARG A 198 -15.51 -33.68 15.57
CA ARG A 198 -15.86 -32.56 16.42
C ARG A 198 -17.37 -32.54 16.36
N ALA A 199 -18.01 -33.05 17.41
CA ALA A 199 -19.44 -33.13 17.48
C ALA A 199 -20.02 -31.73 17.22
N PHE A 200 -20.84 -31.62 16.18
CA PHE A 200 -21.52 -30.37 15.86
C PHE A 200 -22.47 -30.04 17.01
N SER A 201 -22.12 -29.00 17.77
CA SER A 201 -22.99 -28.48 18.82
C SER A 201 -23.68 -27.22 18.30
N PRO A 202 -24.98 -27.24 18.02
CA PRO A 202 -25.66 -26.10 17.43
C PRO A 202 -25.60 -24.86 18.33
N ILE A 203 -25.66 -25.03 19.65
CA ILE A 203 -25.60 -23.92 20.61
C ILE A 203 -24.23 -23.22 20.56
N LYS A 204 -23.12 -23.98 20.65
CA LYS A 204 -21.76 -23.42 20.58
C LYS A 204 -21.50 -22.71 19.25
N THR A 205 -22.02 -23.26 18.15
CA THR A 205 -21.86 -22.70 16.80
C THR A 205 -22.71 -21.44 16.64
N CYS A 206 -23.90 -21.38 17.23
CA CYS A 206 -24.76 -20.20 17.28
C CYS A 206 -24.06 -19.05 18.04
N VAL A 207 -23.52 -19.34 19.23
CA VAL A 207 -22.79 -18.34 20.03
C VAL A 207 -21.61 -17.76 19.24
N LYS A 208 -20.85 -18.60 18.53
CA LYS A 208 -19.75 -18.15 17.66
C LYS A 208 -20.25 -17.25 16.53
N LEU A 209 -21.38 -17.60 15.90
CA LEU A 209 -21.97 -16.77 14.85
C LEU A 209 -22.35 -15.38 15.38
N MET A 210 -23.04 -15.34 16.51
CA MET A 210 -23.44 -14.08 17.15
C MET A 210 -22.22 -13.23 17.51
N MET A 211 -21.19 -13.85 18.11
CA MET A 211 -19.94 -13.18 18.45
C MET A 211 -19.23 -12.64 17.19
N GLY A 212 -19.21 -13.43 16.11
CA GLY A 212 -18.65 -12.99 14.83
C GLY A 212 -19.37 -11.78 14.25
N ILE A 213 -20.71 -11.80 14.26
CA ILE A 213 -21.53 -10.67 13.78
C ILE A 213 -21.32 -9.43 14.64
N ILE A 214 -21.29 -9.56 15.96
CA ILE A 214 -21.07 -8.43 16.89
C ILE A 214 -19.68 -7.81 16.66
N LEU A 215 -18.62 -8.62 16.51
CA LEU A 215 -17.28 -8.14 16.28
C LEU A 215 -17.14 -7.45 14.90
N LEU A 216 -17.77 -7.99 13.86
CA LEU A 216 -17.79 -7.35 12.54
C LEU A 216 -18.59 -6.05 12.56
N ALA A 217 -19.75 -6.03 13.22
CA ALA A 217 -20.53 -4.82 13.39
C ALA A 217 -19.77 -3.74 14.18
N ALA A 218 -19.05 -4.13 15.24
CA ALA A 218 -18.17 -3.24 15.98
C ALA A 218 -17.02 -2.70 15.08
N ALA A 219 -16.38 -3.55 14.29
CA ALA A 219 -15.35 -3.14 13.34
C ALA A 219 -15.89 -2.13 12.32
N TYR A 220 -17.04 -2.40 11.71
CA TYR A 220 -17.66 -1.48 10.74
C TYR A 220 -18.13 -0.18 11.41
N GLY A 221 -18.67 -0.24 12.63
CA GLY A 221 -19.04 0.93 13.41
C GLY A 221 -17.85 1.83 13.75
N ILE A 222 -16.72 1.22 14.14
CA ILE A 222 -15.46 1.96 14.36
C ILE A 222 -14.97 2.58 13.05
N GLY A 223 -15.05 1.86 11.92
CA GLY A 223 -14.72 2.39 10.59
C GLY A 223 -15.55 3.63 10.24
N CYS A 224 -16.87 3.57 10.44
CA CYS A 224 -17.75 4.72 10.27
C CYS A 224 -17.41 5.86 11.24
N GLY A 225 -17.06 5.56 12.49
CA GLY A 225 -16.66 6.56 13.48
C GLY A 225 -15.35 7.28 13.13
N ILE A 226 -14.38 6.57 12.55
CA ILE A 226 -13.15 7.18 12.01
C ILE A 226 -13.48 8.13 10.85
N LEU A 227 -14.51 7.83 10.07
CA LEU A 227 -14.93 8.65 8.93
C LEU A 227 -15.64 9.95 9.34
N SER A 228 -16.40 9.92 10.44
CA SER A 228 -17.28 11.03 10.85
C SER A 228 -16.63 12.01 11.84
N SER A 229 -15.48 11.67 12.43
CA SER A 229 -14.86 12.48 13.49
C SER A 229 -13.46 12.96 13.11
N GLU A 230 -13.15 14.22 13.44
CA GLU A 230 -11.78 14.75 13.42
C GLU A 230 -11.01 14.19 14.63
N LEU A 231 -10.35 13.07 14.43
CA LEU A 231 -9.59 12.38 15.49
C LEU A 231 -8.11 12.71 15.35
N GLY A 232 -7.49 13.10 16.47
CA GLY A 232 -6.04 13.23 16.51
C GLY A 232 -5.34 11.90 16.14
N ILE A 233 -4.19 11.98 15.46
CA ILE A 233 -3.46 10.87 14.84
C ILE A 233 -3.24 9.67 15.75
N LYS A 234 -2.80 9.89 17.00
CA LYS A 234 -2.58 8.80 17.98
C LYS A 234 -3.88 8.02 18.29
N ARG A 235 -5.02 8.73 18.31
CA ARG A 235 -6.33 8.11 18.55
C ARG A 235 -6.81 7.35 17.33
N MET A 236 -6.57 7.88 16.14
CA MET A 236 -6.88 7.23 14.87
C MET A 236 -6.11 5.93 14.68
N PHE A 237 -4.79 5.90 14.94
CA PHE A 237 -4.00 4.66 14.88
C PHE A 237 -4.52 3.59 15.86
N ARG A 238 -4.87 3.97 17.08
CA ARG A 238 -5.47 3.03 18.04
C ARG A 238 -6.80 2.48 17.55
N MET A 239 -7.68 3.33 17.04
CA MET A 239 -8.98 2.90 16.51
C MET A 239 -8.82 1.97 15.30
N THR A 240 -7.88 2.26 14.39
CA THR A 240 -7.57 1.38 13.25
C THR A 240 -7.02 0.03 13.69
N ALA A 241 -6.15 -0.01 14.71
CA ALA A 241 -5.65 -1.26 15.25
C ALA A 241 -6.79 -2.12 15.86
N ILE A 242 -7.71 -1.50 16.60
CA ILE A 242 -8.89 -2.18 17.17
C ILE A 242 -9.82 -2.66 16.05
N LEU A 243 -10.04 -1.84 15.02
CA LEU A 243 -10.82 -2.22 13.83
C LEU A 243 -10.24 -3.46 13.16
N CYS A 244 -8.92 -3.48 12.89
CA CYS A 244 -8.25 -4.63 12.30
C CYS A 244 -8.37 -5.88 13.18
N PHE A 245 -8.14 -5.76 14.48
CA PHE A 245 -8.26 -6.87 15.42
C PHE A 245 -9.69 -7.43 15.49
N CYS A 246 -10.70 -6.56 15.63
CA CYS A 246 -12.10 -6.96 15.64
C CYS A 246 -12.54 -7.55 14.29
N GLY A 247 -12.07 -6.98 13.17
CA GLY A 247 -12.36 -7.46 11.82
C GLY A 247 -11.80 -8.87 11.58
N VAL A 248 -10.54 -9.11 11.93
CA VAL A 248 -9.90 -10.43 11.79
C VAL A 248 -10.59 -11.47 12.67
N LEU A 249 -10.73 -11.20 13.98
CA LEU A 249 -11.41 -12.13 14.90
C LEU A 249 -12.88 -12.34 14.52
N GLY A 250 -13.56 -11.26 14.16
CA GLY A 250 -14.95 -11.31 13.71
C GLY A 250 -15.14 -12.22 12.50
N THR A 251 -14.27 -12.13 11.50
CA THR A 251 -14.26 -12.99 10.33
C THR A 251 -14.05 -14.46 10.71
N PHE A 252 -13.10 -14.77 11.60
CA PHE A 252 -12.87 -16.13 12.08
C PHE A 252 -14.11 -16.71 12.80
N PHE A 253 -14.70 -15.97 13.72
CA PHE A 253 -15.87 -16.43 14.44
C PHE A 253 -17.10 -16.53 13.56
N PHE A 254 -17.27 -15.61 12.61
CA PHE A 254 -18.36 -15.65 11.63
C PHE A 254 -18.32 -16.94 10.80
N PHE A 255 -17.18 -17.27 10.18
CA PHE A 255 -17.05 -18.51 9.41
C PHE A 255 -17.19 -19.76 10.27
N GLN A 256 -16.70 -19.77 11.53
CA GLN A 256 -16.92 -20.88 12.45
C GLN A 256 -18.38 -21.07 12.84
N GLY A 257 -19.13 -19.96 12.90
CA GLY A 257 -20.54 -19.96 13.24
C GLY A 257 -21.48 -20.23 12.06
N LEU A 258 -21.01 -20.04 10.81
CA LEU A 258 -21.82 -20.09 9.61
C LEU A 258 -22.48 -21.46 9.37
N ALA A 259 -21.86 -22.55 9.84
CA ALA A 259 -22.42 -23.90 9.79
C ALA A 259 -23.78 -24.02 10.51
N TYR A 260 -24.06 -23.20 11.53
CA TYR A 260 -25.37 -23.13 12.20
C TYR A 260 -26.46 -22.58 11.27
N LEU A 261 -26.11 -21.57 10.46
CA LEU A 261 -27.06 -21.01 9.51
C LEU A 261 -27.49 -22.06 8.48
N PHE A 262 -26.51 -22.82 7.95
CA PHE A 262 -26.81 -23.93 7.03
C PHE A 262 -27.66 -25.02 7.68
N ASP A 263 -27.40 -25.39 8.92
CA ASP A 263 -28.24 -26.35 9.65
C ASP A 263 -29.68 -25.87 9.75
N ARG A 264 -29.90 -24.59 10.05
CA ARG A 264 -31.23 -24.00 10.18
C ARG A 264 -31.95 -23.91 8.83
N ILE A 265 -31.24 -23.56 7.75
CA ILE A 265 -31.77 -23.52 6.39
C ILE A 265 -32.19 -24.93 5.94
N CYS A 266 -31.35 -25.95 6.17
CA CYS A 266 -31.66 -27.34 5.84
C CYS A 266 -32.89 -27.86 6.54
N ARG A 267 -33.13 -27.45 7.79
CA ARG A 267 -34.31 -27.87 8.56
C ARG A 267 -35.61 -27.16 8.14
N LYS A 268 -35.50 -25.88 7.70
CA LYS A 268 -36.67 -25.06 7.32
C LYS A 268 -37.15 -25.27 5.89
N LEU A 269 -36.25 -25.66 5.00
CA LEU A 269 -36.53 -25.88 3.59
C LEU A 269 -36.31 -27.35 3.26
N PRO A 270 -37.28 -28.24 3.57
CA PRO A 270 -37.28 -29.61 3.05
C PRO A 270 -37.40 -29.50 1.53
N GLY A 271 -36.24 -29.42 0.87
CA GLY A 271 -36.18 -29.14 -0.55
C GLY A 271 -36.57 -30.32 -1.42
N LYS A 272 -36.87 -30.00 -2.65
CA LYS A 272 -37.07 -30.97 -3.73
C LYS A 272 -35.71 -31.68 -4.00
N GLN A 273 -35.77 -33.01 -4.16
CA GLN A 273 -34.66 -33.83 -4.64
C GLN A 273 -33.38 -33.83 -3.74
N LEU A 274 -32.23 -33.57 -4.30
CA LEU A 274 -30.91 -33.65 -3.64
C LEU A 274 -30.54 -32.41 -2.80
N TRP A 275 -31.45 -31.47 -2.56
CA TRP A 275 -31.18 -30.24 -1.80
C TRP A 275 -30.67 -30.51 -0.38
N THR A 276 -31.32 -31.44 0.32
CA THR A 276 -30.92 -31.83 1.68
C THR A 276 -29.49 -32.39 1.71
N PHE A 277 -29.13 -33.18 0.70
CA PHE A 277 -27.77 -33.69 0.53
C PHE A 277 -26.77 -32.58 0.32
N THR A 278 -27.06 -31.66 -0.60
CA THR A 278 -26.21 -30.51 -0.89
C THR A 278 -25.98 -29.62 0.34
N CYS A 279 -27.08 -29.30 1.06
CA CYS A 279 -27.01 -28.51 2.28
C CYS A 279 -26.17 -29.17 3.39
N ARG A 280 -26.35 -30.49 3.59
CA ARG A 280 -25.54 -31.22 4.58
C ARG A 280 -24.08 -31.28 4.22
N GLN A 281 -23.75 -31.42 2.95
CA GLN A 281 -22.37 -31.36 2.51
C GLN A 281 -21.77 -29.97 2.67
N LEU A 282 -22.50 -28.89 2.36
CA LEU A 282 -22.08 -27.52 2.59
C LEU A 282 -21.86 -27.25 4.08
N GLN A 283 -22.79 -27.69 4.94
CA GLN A 283 -22.66 -27.60 6.39
C GLN A 283 -21.35 -28.26 6.88
N GLU A 284 -21.10 -29.49 6.43
CA GLU A 284 -19.90 -30.24 6.79
C GLU A 284 -18.63 -29.54 6.29
N ALA A 285 -18.62 -29.07 5.03
CA ALA A 285 -17.49 -28.37 4.42
C ALA A 285 -17.17 -27.06 5.14
N VAL A 286 -18.17 -26.24 5.45
CA VAL A 286 -17.99 -24.97 6.16
C VAL A 286 -17.54 -25.21 7.61
N PHE A 287 -18.10 -26.21 8.29
CA PHE A 287 -17.72 -26.51 9.68
C PHE A 287 -16.27 -26.99 9.80
N LEU A 288 -15.85 -27.93 8.95
CA LEU A 288 -14.51 -28.51 9.00
C LEU A 288 -13.42 -27.55 8.52
N LYS A 289 -13.74 -26.63 7.60
CA LYS A 289 -12.77 -25.75 6.94
C LYS A 289 -12.98 -24.27 7.23
N SER A 290 -13.76 -23.93 8.26
CA SER A 290 -14.09 -22.55 8.63
C SER A 290 -12.87 -21.63 8.76
N VAL A 291 -11.78 -22.11 9.38
CA VAL A 291 -10.54 -21.33 9.55
C VAL A 291 -9.93 -20.96 8.20
N SER A 292 -9.94 -21.88 7.28
CA SER A 292 -9.35 -21.67 5.97
C SER A 292 -10.19 -20.77 5.08
N LEU A 293 -11.53 -20.87 5.16
CA LEU A 293 -12.44 -19.95 4.49
C LEU A 293 -12.23 -18.51 5.02
N ALA A 294 -12.04 -18.37 6.33
CA ALA A 294 -11.73 -17.09 6.95
C ALA A 294 -10.39 -16.51 6.43
N ILE A 295 -9.34 -17.32 6.40
CA ILE A 295 -8.04 -16.90 5.87
C ILE A 295 -8.16 -16.48 4.40
N SER A 296 -8.85 -17.27 3.57
CA SER A 296 -9.04 -16.93 2.16
C SER A 296 -9.83 -15.63 1.97
N SER A 297 -10.87 -15.41 2.79
CA SER A 297 -11.65 -14.17 2.76
C SER A 297 -10.81 -12.95 3.15
N LEU A 298 -9.97 -13.07 4.19
CA LEU A 298 -9.05 -12.01 4.61
C LEU A 298 -7.98 -11.73 3.54
N LEU A 299 -7.44 -12.75 2.88
CA LEU A 299 -6.47 -12.56 1.79
C LEU A 299 -7.09 -11.82 0.60
N ILE A 300 -8.33 -12.16 0.22
CA ILE A 300 -9.05 -11.43 -0.84
C ILE A 300 -9.35 -10.00 -0.40
N LEU A 301 -9.77 -9.79 0.84
CA LEU A 301 -9.96 -8.47 1.41
C LEU A 301 -8.70 -7.61 1.30
N PHE A 302 -7.56 -8.14 1.73
CA PHE A 302 -6.26 -7.44 1.61
C PHE A 302 -5.88 -7.18 0.15
N ALA A 303 -6.14 -8.14 -0.75
CA ALA A 303 -5.90 -7.93 -2.17
C ALA A 303 -6.74 -6.78 -2.75
N ILE A 304 -8.02 -6.69 -2.38
CA ILE A 304 -8.90 -5.59 -2.83
C ILE A 304 -8.41 -4.25 -2.27
N ILE A 305 -8.05 -4.19 -0.99
CA ILE A 305 -7.53 -2.98 -0.33
C ILE A 305 -6.23 -2.54 -1.01
N CYS A 306 -5.29 -3.46 -1.22
CA CYS A 306 -4.02 -3.16 -1.88
C CYS A 306 -4.22 -2.68 -3.33
N CYS A 307 -5.14 -3.31 -4.08
CA CYS A 307 -5.47 -2.91 -5.45
C CYS A 307 -6.11 -1.53 -5.49
N ALA A 308 -7.10 -1.27 -4.64
CA ALA A 308 -7.78 0.02 -4.56
C ALA A 308 -6.80 1.15 -4.20
N TYR A 309 -5.91 0.89 -3.23
CA TYR A 309 -4.86 1.82 -2.86
C TYR A 309 -3.89 2.09 -4.00
N GLY A 310 -3.37 1.03 -4.62
CA GLY A 310 -2.40 1.16 -5.71
C GLY A 310 -2.96 1.93 -6.91
N VAL A 311 -4.21 1.63 -7.31
CA VAL A 311 -4.89 2.35 -8.40
C VAL A 311 -5.20 3.79 -7.99
N GLY A 312 -5.67 4.02 -6.76
CA GLY A 312 -5.99 5.36 -6.25
C GLY A 312 -4.76 6.27 -6.21
N MET A 313 -3.63 5.76 -5.72
CA MET A 313 -2.37 6.53 -5.68
C MET A 313 -1.81 6.80 -7.08
N SER A 314 -1.89 5.83 -7.99
CA SER A 314 -1.43 6.03 -9.37
C SER A 314 -2.30 7.02 -10.16
N GLY A 315 -3.59 7.12 -9.85
CA GLY A 315 -4.52 8.03 -10.53
C GLY A 315 -4.38 9.49 -10.13
N GLN A 316 -3.77 9.81 -8.99
CA GLN A 316 -3.56 11.19 -8.54
C GLN A 316 -2.42 11.90 -9.30
N LEU A 317 -1.57 11.18 -10.01
CA LEU A 317 -0.47 11.76 -10.80
C LEU A 317 -0.94 12.67 -11.96
N GLY A 318 -2.15 12.47 -12.47
CA GLY A 318 -2.72 13.26 -13.57
C GLY A 318 -3.37 14.58 -13.15
N GLN A 319 -3.49 14.86 -11.87
CA GLN A 319 -4.18 16.05 -11.33
C GLN A 319 -3.25 17.07 -10.65
N GLN A 320 -1.93 16.84 -10.65
CA GLN A 320 -1.01 17.83 -10.09
C GLN A 320 -0.89 19.02 -11.04
N ASP A 321 -1.38 20.14 -10.53
CA ASP A 321 -1.36 21.45 -11.15
C ASP A 321 0.03 21.82 -11.68
N THR A 322 0.03 22.54 -12.77
CA THR A 322 1.18 23.23 -13.34
C THR A 322 2.02 23.86 -12.22
N ALA A 323 3.26 23.42 -12.08
CA ALA A 323 4.19 24.06 -11.17
C ALA A 323 4.23 25.56 -11.50
N GLY A 324 4.00 26.39 -10.50
CA GLY A 324 4.12 27.83 -10.70
C GLY A 324 5.58 28.28 -10.77
N ILE A 325 6.51 27.42 -10.33
CA ILE A 325 7.95 27.67 -10.25
C ILE A 325 8.68 26.39 -10.67
N ASP A 326 9.54 26.50 -11.70
CA ASP A 326 10.24 25.33 -12.25
C ASP A 326 11.66 25.19 -11.67
N PHE A 327 12.31 26.30 -11.37
CA PHE A 327 13.65 26.36 -10.76
C PHE A 327 13.70 27.44 -9.69
N THR A 328 14.53 27.23 -8.67
CA THR A 328 14.89 28.22 -7.66
C THR A 328 16.40 28.21 -7.48
N PHE A 329 16.99 29.39 -7.43
CA PHE A 329 18.44 29.62 -7.27
C PHE A 329 18.68 30.42 -5.99
N ASP A 330 19.67 30.00 -5.21
CA ASP A 330 20.15 30.68 -4.02
C ASP A 330 21.51 31.33 -4.36
N GLU A 331 21.47 32.34 -5.23
CA GLU A 331 22.64 33.02 -5.76
C GLU A 331 22.37 34.52 -5.96
N LYS A 332 23.43 35.31 -6.02
CA LYS A 332 23.34 36.72 -6.37
C LYS A 332 22.97 36.88 -7.83
N LYS A 333 22.22 37.93 -8.14
CA LYS A 333 21.70 38.21 -9.48
C LYS A 333 22.78 38.21 -10.55
N GLU A 334 23.88 38.90 -10.27
CA GLU A 334 24.99 39.09 -11.23
C GLU A 334 25.64 37.75 -11.59
N THR A 335 25.88 36.89 -10.57
CA THR A 335 26.47 35.55 -10.76
C THR A 335 25.52 34.65 -11.52
N LEU A 336 24.21 34.70 -11.18
CA LEU A 336 23.19 33.91 -11.84
C LEU A 336 23.05 34.23 -13.33
N GLU A 337 22.94 35.52 -13.67
CA GLU A 337 22.83 35.99 -15.06
C GLU A 337 24.09 35.64 -15.89
N GLU A 338 25.29 35.78 -15.32
CA GLU A 338 26.54 35.40 -15.98
C GLU A 338 26.61 33.90 -16.30
N VAL A 339 26.28 33.05 -15.33
CA VAL A 339 26.33 31.60 -15.53
C VAL A 339 25.23 31.11 -16.47
N LEU A 340 24.00 31.58 -16.34
CA LEU A 340 22.89 31.22 -17.24
C LEU A 340 23.22 31.60 -18.70
N SER A 341 23.78 32.80 -18.93
CA SER A 341 24.17 33.26 -20.27
C SER A 341 25.34 32.47 -20.83
N SER A 342 26.37 32.17 -20.01
CA SER A 342 27.52 31.36 -20.44
C SER A 342 27.16 29.97 -20.92
N GLN A 343 26.18 29.35 -20.29
CA GLN A 343 25.65 28.01 -20.62
C GLN A 343 24.53 28.04 -21.65
N LYS A 344 24.10 29.20 -22.12
CA LYS A 344 22.95 29.41 -23.02
C LYS A 344 21.66 28.78 -22.47
N VAL A 345 21.50 28.87 -21.16
CA VAL A 345 20.32 28.33 -20.46
C VAL A 345 19.26 29.41 -20.25
N ASP A 346 19.67 30.69 -20.30
CA ASP A 346 18.82 31.86 -20.22
C ASP A 346 17.62 31.79 -21.20
N GLN A 347 17.84 31.31 -22.41
CA GLN A 347 16.83 31.18 -23.47
C GLN A 347 15.68 30.21 -23.13
N TYR A 348 15.85 29.34 -22.13
CA TYR A 348 14.81 28.39 -21.71
C TYR A 348 13.85 28.94 -20.66
N PHE A 349 14.19 30.11 -20.06
CA PHE A 349 13.35 30.76 -19.08
C PHE A 349 12.51 31.87 -19.72
N SER A 350 11.21 31.84 -19.49
CA SER A 350 10.29 32.93 -19.91
C SER A 350 10.28 34.08 -18.91
N ASN A 351 10.48 33.78 -17.62
CA ASN A 351 10.52 34.75 -16.55
C ASN A 351 11.50 34.32 -15.46
N LEU A 352 12.27 35.28 -14.96
CA LEU A 352 13.18 35.13 -13.82
C LEU A 352 12.85 36.26 -12.84
N PHE A 353 12.43 35.92 -11.64
CA PHE A 353 11.99 36.89 -10.64
C PHE A 353 12.48 36.56 -9.24
N GLU A 354 12.62 37.60 -8.44
CA GLU A 354 13.10 37.52 -7.07
C GLU A 354 11.96 37.36 -6.07
N VAL A 355 12.15 36.48 -5.09
CA VAL A 355 11.28 36.38 -3.91
C VAL A 355 12.12 36.69 -2.67
N ARG A 356 11.78 37.79 -2.00
CA ARG A 356 12.43 38.24 -0.78
C ARG A 356 11.62 37.81 0.44
N ASN A 357 12.32 37.30 1.44
CA ASN A 357 11.72 36.94 2.72
C ASN A 357 12.70 37.20 3.87
N GLY A 358 12.20 37.29 5.07
CA GLY A 358 13.03 37.46 6.26
C GLY A 358 12.20 37.35 7.53
N LEU A 359 12.87 37.15 8.63
CA LEU A 359 12.23 37.20 9.95
C LEU A 359 11.85 38.64 10.29
N LEU A 360 10.75 38.84 10.97
CA LEU A 360 10.32 40.15 11.45
C LEU A 360 11.38 40.81 12.36
N TRP A 361 12.24 40.01 12.98
CA TRP A 361 13.37 40.43 13.83
C TRP A 361 14.66 39.79 13.37
N THR A 362 15.62 40.62 12.96
CA THR A 362 16.90 40.16 12.43
C THR A 362 18.11 40.43 13.33
N ASP A 363 17.95 41.04 14.49
CA ASP A 363 19.05 41.18 15.44
C ASP A 363 19.34 39.86 16.14
N LEU A 364 20.12 39.01 15.45
CA LEU A 364 20.69 37.75 15.97
C LEU A 364 21.89 37.99 16.92
N ASP A 365 22.08 39.17 17.43
CA ASP A 365 23.03 39.40 18.54
C ASP A 365 22.32 39.01 19.84
N PHE A 366 22.47 37.74 20.19
CA PHE A 366 22.18 37.18 21.53
C PHE A 366 23.15 37.79 22.55
N THR A 367 23.13 39.09 22.72
CA THR A 367 23.77 39.76 23.86
C THR A 367 22.72 39.93 24.95
N GLU A 368 23.02 39.34 26.10
CA GLU A 368 22.25 39.46 27.33
C GLU A 368 21.75 40.90 27.56
N GLY A 369 20.44 41.13 27.50
CA GLY A 369 19.84 42.36 27.93
C GLY A 369 18.81 43.04 27.00
N MET A 370 18.45 42.47 25.86
CA MET A 370 17.33 43.01 25.07
C MET A 370 15.98 42.64 25.68
N GLU A 371 15.20 43.68 26.04
CA GLU A 371 13.80 43.53 26.38
C GLU A 371 13.07 42.83 25.22
N GLU A 372 12.36 41.73 25.53
CA GLU A 372 11.44 41.06 24.57
C GLU A 372 10.49 42.11 24.00
N ARG A 373 10.71 42.55 22.78
CA ARG A 373 9.75 43.34 22.04
C ARG A 373 8.54 42.44 21.77
N LYS A 374 7.44 42.65 22.45
CA LYS A 374 6.16 41.98 22.17
C LYS A 374 5.71 42.38 20.76
N VAL A 375 5.81 41.43 19.89
CA VAL A 375 5.76 41.63 18.47
C VAL A 375 4.35 41.85 17.92
N TYR A 376 3.34 41.27 18.53
CA TYR A 376 1.97 41.43 18.04
C TYR A 376 0.94 40.99 19.08
N ALA A 377 -0.13 41.77 19.17
CA ALA A 377 -1.37 41.32 19.78
C ALA A 377 -2.36 41.07 18.64
N TYR A 378 -2.85 39.88 18.51
CA TYR A 378 -3.99 39.63 17.65
C TYR A 378 -5.24 40.14 18.34
N ASP A 379 -6.04 40.92 17.61
CA ASP A 379 -7.33 41.41 18.09
C ASP A 379 -8.39 40.29 18.18
N CYS A 380 -8.06 39.11 17.61
CA CYS A 380 -8.92 37.93 17.59
C CYS A 380 -8.20 36.73 18.23
N GLU A 381 -8.60 36.37 19.44
CA GLU A 381 -8.03 35.25 20.20
C GLU A 381 -8.24 33.90 19.51
N GLU A 382 -9.39 33.72 18.83
CA GLU A 382 -9.68 32.51 18.04
C GLU A 382 -8.73 32.36 16.85
N LEU A 383 -8.36 33.44 16.18
CA LEU A 383 -7.38 33.41 15.09
C LEU A 383 -5.99 33.08 15.63
N HIS A 384 -5.58 33.68 16.74
CA HIS A 384 -4.30 33.39 17.37
C HIS A 384 -4.19 31.92 17.77
N GLU A 385 -5.20 31.35 18.40
CA GLU A 385 -5.23 29.92 18.74
C GLU A 385 -5.21 29.02 17.48
N CYS A 386 -5.92 29.41 16.43
CA CYS A 386 -5.95 28.67 15.18
C CYS A 386 -4.58 28.67 14.51
N LEU A 387 -3.91 29.80 14.41
CA LEU A 387 -2.57 29.93 13.84
C LEU A 387 -1.54 29.19 14.68
N LYS A 388 -1.56 29.39 16.00
CA LYS A 388 -0.64 28.72 16.93
C LYS A 388 -0.80 27.20 16.92
N ASN A 389 -2.03 26.70 16.98
CA ASN A 389 -2.29 25.27 17.12
C ASN A 389 -2.27 24.51 15.80
N ARG A 390 -2.57 25.15 14.67
CA ARG A 390 -2.70 24.47 13.36
C ARG A 390 -1.57 24.78 12.39
N LEU A 391 -1.06 26.01 12.37
CA LEU A 391 0.01 26.40 11.44
C LEU A 391 1.39 26.40 12.09
N ASN A 392 1.48 26.72 13.36
CA ASN A 392 2.75 26.78 14.08
C ASN A 392 2.72 26.04 15.42
N PRO A 393 2.30 24.76 15.49
CA PRO A 393 2.22 24.01 16.74
C PRO A 393 3.58 23.73 17.37
N TYR A 394 4.69 24.02 16.68
CA TYR A 394 6.04 23.62 17.05
C TYR A 394 7.10 24.70 16.83
N SER A 395 6.73 25.88 16.40
CA SER A 395 7.65 27.00 16.31
C SER A 395 7.98 27.46 17.73
N TRP A 396 9.24 27.41 18.06
CA TRP A 396 9.81 27.98 19.27
C TRP A 396 10.10 29.47 19.08
N GLU A 397 9.99 29.94 17.84
CA GLU A 397 10.22 31.32 17.44
C GLU A 397 8.89 32.05 17.43
N GLU A 398 8.77 33.05 18.26
CA GLU A 398 7.57 33.89 18.36
C GLU A 398 7.45 34.87 17.19
N SER A 399 8.47 35.00 16.35
CA SER A 399 8.52 35.94 15.22
C SER A 399 8.10 35.30 13.89
N PRO A 400 7.07 35.82 13.22
CA PRO A 400 6.67 35.35 11.90
C PRO A 400 7.63 35.80 10.80
N PHE A 401 7.67 35.04 9.71
CA PHE A 401 8.34 35.48 8.50
C PHE A 401 7.52 36.55 7.78
N LEU A 402 8.23 37.54 7.24
CA LEU A 402 7.68 38.49 6.27
C LEU A 402 8.08 38.09 4.85
N ILE A 403 7.18 38.26 3.90
CA ILE A 403 7.37 37.97 2.48
C ILE A 403 7.01 39.23 1.71
N ALA A 404 7.88 39.68 0.80
CA ALA A 404 7.63 40.84 -0.02
C ALA A 404 6.52 40.58 -1.04
N GLU A 405 5.55 41.49 -1.15
CA GLU A 405 4.39 41.37 -2.03
C GLU A 405 4.76 41.23 -3.51
N SER A 406 5.78 41.94 -3.98
CA SER A 406 6.20 41.91 -5.38
C SER A 406 6.56 40.51 -5.85
N GLY A 407 7.40 39.79 -5.11
CA GLY A 407 7.82 38.43 -5.45
C GLY A 407 6.64 37.44 -5.41
N TYR A 408 5.77 37.56 -4.41
CA TYR A 408 4.59 36.70 -4.33
C TYR A 408 3.59 36.96 -5.47
N ASN A 409 3.46 38.22 -5.89
CA ASN A 409 2.61 38.60 -7.02
C ASN A 409 3.10 38.01 -8.35
N GLU A 410 4.42 37.84 -8.54
CA GLU A 410 4.95 37.13 -9.72
C GLU A 410 4.56 35.65 -9.71
N ILE A 411 4.54 35.00 -8.53
CA ILE A 411 4.04 33.61 -8.38
C ILE A 411 2.55 33.53 -8.77
N LEU A 412 1.73 34.47 -8.31
CA LEU A 412 0.32 34.52 -8.66
C LEU A 412 0.11 34.73 -10.17
N ARG A 413 0.91 35.62 -10.78
CA ARG A 413 0.85 35.89 -12.23
C ARG A 413 1.22 34.65 -13.05
N SER A 414 2.25 33.91 -12.64
CA SER A 414 2.66 32.68 -13.32
C SER A 414 1.58 31.61 -13.34
N LYS A 415 0.75 31.60 -12.30
CA LYS A 415 -0.43 30.71 -12.19
C LYS A 415 -1.69 31.28 -12.84
N GLY A 416 -1.62 32.44 -13.45
CA GLY A 416 -2.80 33.10 -14.03
C GLY A 416 -3.80 33.61 -12.98
N MET A 417 -3.39 33.72 -11.71
CA MET A 417 -4.20 34.25 -10.62
C MET A 417 -4.08 35.75 -10.50
N LYS A 418 -5.10 36.39 -9.90
CA LYS A 418 -5.07 37.82 -9.65
C LYS A 418 -4.01 38.15 -8.59
N PRO A 419 -3.13 39.14 -8.84
CA PRO A 419 -2.14 39.58 -7.87
C PRO A 419 -2.83 40.16 -6.63
N LEU A 420 -2.11 40.19 -5.53
CA LEU A 420 -2.48 40.94 -4.34
C LEU A 420 -2.32 42.45 -4.65
N ASN A 421 -3.12 43.27 -4.01
CA ASN A 421 -3.01 44.71 -4.09
C ASN A 421 -3.16 45.28 -2.67
N LEU A 422 -2.08 45.14 -1.90
CA LEU A 422 -2.05 45.50 -0.48
C LEU A 422 -1.81 47.02 -0.33
N LYS A 423 -2.58 47.64 0.55
CA LYS A 423 -2.32 49.03 0.97
C LYS A 423 -1.21 49.06 2.01
N GLU A 424 -0.63 50.23 2.28
CA GLU A 424 0.50 50.40 3.23
C GLU A 424 0.21 49.84 4.64
N HIS A 425 -1.03 49.75 5.08
CA HIS A 425 -1.45 49.18 6.38
C HIS A 425 -2.26 47.89 6.19
N GLN A 426 -1.99 47.11 5.18
CA GLN A 426 -2.64 45.83 4.94
C GLN A 426 -1.61 44.73 4.78
N MET A 427 -1.95 43.51 5.22
CA MET A 427 -1.15 42.31 5.04
C MET A 427 -2.01 41.10 4.72
N ALA A 428 -1.41 40.06 4.16
CA ALA A 428 -2.07 38.79 3.93
C ALA A 428 -1.39 37.68 4.74
N ILE A 429 -2.17 36.70 5.20
CA ILE A 429 -1.62 35.51 5.84
C ILE A 429 -1.07 34.57 4.77
N TYR A 430 0.17 34.14 4.98
CA TYR A 430 0.78 33.06 4.23
C TYR A 430 0.85 31.79 5.09
N GLY A 431 0.52 30.64 4.49
CA GLY A 431 0.74 29.34 5.10
C GLY A 431 1.24 28.37 4.04
N HIS A 432 2.28 27.62 4.37
CA HIS A 432 2.86 26.67 3.43
C HIS A 432 1.83 25.62 3.00
N PRO A 433 1.66 25.32 1.69
CA PRO A 433 0.63 24.41 1.20
C PRO A 433 0.71 22.99 1.79
N THR A 434 1.87 22.57 2.23
CA THR A 434 2.06 21.26 2.87
C THR A 434 1.50 21.22 4.30
N TYR A 435 1.45 22.34 5.01
CA TYR A 435 1.02 22.44 6.41
C TYR A 435 -0.37 23.03 6.57
N LEU A 436 -0.82 23.79 5.58
CA LEU A 436 -2.13 24.43 5.57
C LEU A 436 -3.10 23.63 4.70
N SER A 437 -4.00 22.86 5.34
CA SER A 437 -5.05 22.17 4.60
C SER A 437 -6.10 23.16 4.07
N ASP A 438 -6.77 22.81 2.95
CA ASP A 438 -7.85 23.62 2.38
C ASP A 438 -8.99 23.89 3.39
N GLU A 439 -9.25 22.95 4.29
CA GLU A 439 -10.26 23.11 5.35
C GLU A 439 -9.81 24.14 6.40
N THR A 440 -8.52 24.11 6.75
CA THR A 440 -7.93 25.07 7.68
C THR A 440 -7.88 26.46 7.05
N ALA A 441 -7.46 26.57 5.78
CA ALA A 441 -7.46 27.83 5.03
C ALA A 441 -8.85 28.47 5.01
N LYS A 442 -9.89 27.70 4.65
CA LYS A 442 -11.29 28.18 4.65
C LYS A 442 -11.78 28.58 6.06
N SER A 443 -11.33 27.89 7.09
CA SER A 443 -11.67 28.23 8.47
C SER A 443 -11.04 29.56 8.88
N VAL A 444 -9.76 29.76 8.54
CA VAL A 444 -9.06 31.03 8.76
C VAL A 444 -9.69 32.16 7.96
N GLU A 445 -9.99 31.96 6.67
CA GLU A 445 -10.68 32.96 5.84
C GLU A 445 -12.05 33.35 6.40
N LYS A 446 -12.75 32.42 7.04
CA LYS A 446 -14.03 32.71 7.69
C LYS A 446 -13.87 33.62 8.90
N LEU A 447 -12.82 33.43 9.71
CA LEU A 447 -12.49 34.29 10.84
C LEU A 447 -12.04 35.67 10.39
N LEU A 448 -11.31 35.75 9.26
CA LEU A 448 -10.85 37.00 8.68
C LEU A 448 -11.94 37.84 8.01
N LYS A 449 -13.18 37.36 7.90
CA LYS A 449 -14.33 38.17 7.43
C LYS A 449 -14.69 39.31 8.39
N GLU A 450 -14.43 39.12 9.66
CA GLU A 450 -14.41 40.19 10.66
C GLU A 450 -13.05 40.86 10.53
N LYS A 451 -13.00 42.19 10.49
CA LYS A 451 -11.74 42.93 10.37
C LYS A 451 -10.83 42.58 11.54
N VAL A 452 -9.73 41.95 11.23
CA VAL A 452 -8.73 41.55 12.20
C VAL A 452 -7.47 42.36 11.98
N PHE A 453 -6.88 42.87 13.04
CA PHE A 453 -5.67 43.67 13.00
C PHE A 453 -4.53 42.95 13.73
N VAL A 454 -3.34 43.15 13.21
CA VAL A 454 -2.08 42.74 13.84
C VAL A 454 -1.28 44.00 14.11
N GLN A 455 -0.87 44.21 15.34
CA GLN A 455 -0.02 45.32 15.73
C GLN A 455 1.44 44.91 15.60
N ILE A 456 2.19 45.68 14.80
CA ILE A 456 3.66 45.58 14.71
C ILE A 456 4.20 46.91 15.19
N GLU A 457 4.94 46.88 16.29
CA GLU A 457 5.36 48.08 17.04
C GLU A 457 4.15 48.94 17.42
N GLU A 458 4.06 50.17 16.96
CA GLU A 458 2.96 51.11 17.22
C GLU A 458 1.95 51.20 16.08
N THR A 459 2.07 50.37 15.03
CA THR A 459 1.23 50.45 13.81
C THR A 459 0.34 49.23 13.67
N ASP A 460 -0.95 49.48 13.46
CA ASP A 460 -1.96 48.44 13.23
C ASP A 460 -2.06 48.11 11.73
N TYR A 461 -1.96 46.82 11.40
CA TYR A 461 -2.09 46.29 10.06
C TYR A 461 -3.34 45.44 9.93
N GLU A 462 -4.21 45.78 9.00
CA GLU A 462 -5.43 45.01 8.69
C GLU A 462 -5.06 43.75 7.89
N ILE A 463 -5.51 42.59 8.35
CA ILE A 463 -5.34 41.35 7.59
C ILE A 463 -6.46 41.24 6.56
N ILE A 464 -6.12 41.10 5.29
CA ILE A 464 -7.11 40.86 4.24
C ILE A 464 -7.72 39.46 4.36
N PRO A 465 -9.02 39.26 4.04
CA PRO A 465 -9.72 37.98 4.17
C PRO A 465 -9.35 37.00 3.03
N ARG A 466 -8.06 36.82 2.82
CA ARG A 466 -7.49 35.86 1.86
C ARG A 466 -6.28 35.20 2.45
N VAL A 467 -6.30 33.88 2.46
CA VAL A 467 -5.14 33.06 2.85
C VAL A 467 -4.36 32.68 1.60
N CYS A 468 -3.05 32.92 1.66
CA CYS A 468 -2.11 32.62 0.58
C CYS A 468 -1.38 31.33 0.91
N ASN A 469 -1.41 30.34 -0.01
CA ASN A 469 -0.87 29.01 0.22
C ASN A 469 -0.10 28.46 -1.01
N ASP A 470 0.56 29.33 -1.76
CA ASP A 470 1.38 28.93 -2.90
C ASP A 470 2.83 28.66 -2.47
N ASN A 471 3.51 27.71 -3.15
CA ASN A 471 4.93 27.49 -2.92
C ASN A 471 5.74 28.73 -3.30
N LEU A 472 6.68 29.12 -2.43
CA LEU A 472 7.59 30.25 -2.67
C LEU A 472 8.81 29.87 -3.49
N VAL A 473 9.14 28.56 -3.53
CA VAL A 473 10.30 27.97 -4.19
C VAL A 473 9.92 26.69 -4.93
N ALA A 474 10.79 26.23 -5.82
CA ALA A 474 10.53 25.06 -6.66
C ALA A 474 10.47 23.74 -5.86
N ASP A 475 11.23 23.62 -4.77
CA ASP A 475 11.26 22.45 -3.92
C ASP A 475 11.28 22.79 -2.42
N ARG A 476 12.41 22.75 -1.75
CA ARG A 476 12.53 22.86 -0.28
C ARG A 476 13.65 23.79 0.19
N MET A 477 14.25 24.51 -0.71
CA MET A 477 15.30 25.47 -0.39
C MET A 477 14.85 26.49 0.68
N LEU A 478 13.56 26.81 0.67
CA LEU A 478 12.91 27.64 1.67
C LEU A 478 11.62 26.95 2.17
N THR A 479 11.49 26.81 3.49
CA THR A 479 10.26 26.30 4.12
C THR A 479 9.78 27.28 5.18
N ILE A 480 8.83 28.12 4.83
CA ILE A 480 8.14 29.01 5.76
C ILE A 480 6.81 28.37 6.13
N MET A 481 6.66 27.91 7.37
CA MET A 481 5.43 27.26 7.83
C MET A 481 4.26 28.23 7.80
N TYR A 482 4.44 29.43 8.36
CA TYR A 482 3.50 30.52 8.26
C TYR A 482 4.23 31.87 8.31
N GLY A 483 3.61 32.91 7.78
CA GLY A 483 4.14 34.26 7.77
C GLY A 483 3.11 35.26 7.26
N PHE A 484 3.57 36.47 7.00
CA PHE A 484 2.75 37.54 6.44
C PHE A 484 3.36 38.05 5.13
N ILE A 485 2.50 38.23 4.14
CA ILE A 485 2.85 38.95 2.92
C ILE A 485 2.54 40.41 3.17
N VAL A 486 3.55 41.27 2.98
CA VAL A 486 3.47 42.71 3.25
C VAL A 486 3.90 43.50 2.03
N PRO A 487 3.44 44.76 1.87
CA PRO A 487 3.95 45.64 0.83
C PRO A 487 5.48 45.80 0.92
N ASP A 488 6.16 45.93 -0.24
CA ASP A 488 7.64 46.00 -0.29
C ASP A 488 8.22 47.10 0.61
N LYS A 489 7.58 48.26 0.70
CA LYS A 489 7.99 49.34 1.58
C LYS A 489 7.98 48.94 3.07
N VAL A 490 6.97 48.18 3.49
CA VAL A 490 6.83 47.68 4.87
C VAL A 490 7.90 46.61 5.12
N PHE A 491 8.12 45.72 4.12
CA PHE A 491 9.16 44.72 4.16
C PHE A 491 10.56 45.36 4.37
N ASP A 492 10.88 46.37 3.58
CA ASP A 492 12.21 47.05 3.63
C ASP A 492 12.43 47.78 4.96
N VAL A 493 11.38 48.19 5.68
CA VAL A 493 11.50 48.81 7.02
C VAL A 493 11.80 47.77 8.11
N PHE A 494 11.15 46.61 8.06
CA PHE A 494 11.23 45.62 9.14
C PHE A 494 12.30 44.55 8.92
N VAL A 495 12.82 44.36 7.69
CA VAL A 495 13.72 43.25 7.30
C VAL A 495 15.00 43.77 6.59
N ALA A 496 15.38 45.04 6.82
CA ALA A 496 16.44 45.69 6.03
C ALA A 496 17.80 44.95 5.99
N ASP A 497 18.28 44.37 7.07
CA ASP A 497 19.67 43.81 7.18
C ASP A 497 19.72 42.27 7.21
N GLY A 498 18.61 41.54 7.13
CA GLY A 498 18.54 40.08 7.25
C GLY A 498 17.63 39.41 6.22
N SER A 499 17.46 40.06 5.07
CA SER A 499 16.60 39.49 4.01
C SER A 499 17.30 38.37 3.26
N TYR A 500 16.61 37.27 3.07
CA TYR A 500 16.98 36.21 2.15
C TYR A 500 16.29 36.42 0.81
N SER A 501 17.07 36.25 -0.27
CA SER A 501 16.60 36.46 -1.63
C SER A 501 16.78 35.20 -2.45
N TYR A 502 15.70 34.72 -3.05
CA TYR A 502 15.71 33.55 -3.93
C TYR A 502 15.25 33.96 -5.32
N TRP A 503 15.91 33.47 -6.36
CA TRP A 503 15.58 33.71 -7.75
C TRP A 503 14.79 32.54 -8.31
N ASN A 504 13.54 32.79 -8.70
CA ASN A 504 12.66 31.79 -9.27
C ASN A 504 12.62 31.92 -10.79
N GLY A 505 12.81 30.77 -11.46
CA GLY A 505 12.74 30.67 -12.93
C GLY A 505 11.54 29.87 -13.39
N ILE A 506 10.84 30.39 -14.40
CA ILE A 506 9.74 29.71 -15.09
C ILE A 506 10.20 29.42 -16.50
N LEU A 507 10.05 28.16 -16.93
CA LEU A 507 10.41 27.73 -18.27
C LEU A 507 9.48 28.33 -19.33
N ASP A 508 10.00 28.43 -20.57
CA ASP A 508 9.22 28.91 -21.71
C ASP A 508 8.01 27.96 -21.94
N PRO A 509 6.78 28.51 -21.92
CA PRO A 509 5.57 27.73 -22.19
C PRO A 509 5.58 27.01 -23.54
N VAL A 510 6.33 27.50 -24.54
CA VAL A 510 6.47 26.84 -25.84
C VAL A 510 7.25 25.54 -25.69
N LEU A 511 8.39 25.57 -25.00
CA LEU A 511 9.20 24.39 -24.72
C LEU A 511 8.42 23.35 -23.90
N VAL A 512 7.72 23.82 -22.87
CA VAL A 512 6.89 22.94 -22.02
C VAL A 512 5.76 22.28 -22.81
N LYS A 513 5.19 22.98 -23.79
CA LYS A 513 4.11 22.47 -24.64
C LYS A 513 4.59 21.45 -25.66
N GLU A 514 5.81 21.59 -26.18
CA GLU A 514 6.40 20.69 -27.16
C GLU A 514 6.97 19.42 -26.52
N GLU A 515 7.69 19.54 -25.43
CA GLU A 515 8.40 18.40 -24.81
C GLU A 515 7.73 17.82 -23.57
N GLY A 516 6.79 18.54 -22.96
CA GLY A 516 6.23 18.25 -21.64
C GLY A 516 7.10 18.80 -20.51
N LEU A 517 6.47 19.26 -19.41
CA LEU A 517 7.14 19.96 -18.31
C LEU A 517 8.32 19.15 -17.74
N LEU A 518 8.12 17.88 -17.40
CA LEU A 518 9.16 17.04 -16.80
C LEU A 518 10.39 16.89 -17.68
N LYS A 519 10.18 16.68 -19.00
CA LYS A 519 11.30 16.51 -19.92
C LYS A 519 12.04 17.83 -20.15
N ALA A 520 11.31 18.94 -20.24
CA ALA A 520 11.91 20.28 -20.32
C ALA A 520 12.76 20.60 -19.08
N VAL A 521 12.20 20.38 -17.87
CA VAL A 521 12.95 20.56 -16.61
C VAL A 521 14.18 19.64 -16.55
N MET A 522 14.07 18.37 -16.99
CA MET A 522 15.21 17.44 -17.02
C MET A 522 16.33 17.92 -17.96
N SER A 523 15.97 18.40 -19.15
CA SER A 523 16.95 18.88 -20.14
C SER A 523 17.73 20.10 -19.65
N VAL A 524 17.05 21.03 -18.99
CA VAL A 524 17.68 22.22 -18.35
C VAL A 524 18.51 21.79 -17.14
N ASN A 525 18.00 20.93 -16.28
CA ASN A 525 18.68 20.42 -15.09
C ASN A 525 20.00 19.70 -15.44
N ASP A 526 20.04 18.91 -16.53
CA ASP A 526 21.26 18.21 -16.96
C ASP A 526 22.36 19.20 -17.40
N ARG A 527 22.00 20.35 -17.92
CA ARG A 527 22.95 21.44 -18.23
C ARG A 527 23.40 22.17 -16.98
N LEU A 528 22.50 22.45 -16.05
CA LEU A 528 22.79 23.13 -14.79
C LEU A 528 23.67 22.29 -13.85
N LYS A 529 23.57 20.96 -13.87
CA LYS A 529 24.41 20.04 -13.09
C LYS A 529 25.92 20.22 -13.35
N THR A 530 26.30 20.75 -14.50
CA THR A 530 27.71 21.02 -14.85
C THR A 530 28.21 22.36 -14.31
N THR A 531 27.33 23.17 -13.75
CA THR A 531 27.63 24.46 -13.12
C THR A 531 27.79 24.30 -11.61
N ASN A 532 28.44 25.29 -10.98
CA ASN A 532 28.57 25.35 -9.52
C ASN A 532 27.44 26.15 -8.86
N LEU A 533 26.30 26.35 -9.54
CA LEU A 533 25.18 27.08 -8.99
C LEU A 533 24.49 26.25 -7.88
N HIS A 534 24.11 26.94 -6.82
CA HIS A 534 23.25 26.37 -5.80
C HIS A 534 21.78 26.56 -6.23
N TYR A 535 21.13 25.49 -6.68
CA TYR A 535 19.78 25.54 -7.19
C TYR A 535 18.97 24.30 -6.86
N GLU A 536 17.68 24.45 -6.90
CA GLU A 536 16.72 23.34 -6.89
C GLU A 536 15.77 23.43 -8.08
N SER A 537 15.13 22.33 -8.41
CA SER A 537 14.19 22.27 -9.52
C SER A 537 12.91 21.53 -9.11
N TYR A 538 11.85 21.77 -9.86
CA TYR A 538 10.59 21.06 -9.72
C TYR A 538 10.74 19.53 -9.76
N LEU A 539 11.83 19.00 -10.35
CA LEU A 539 12.13 17.57 -10.32
C LEU A 539 12.26 17.02 -8.89
N GLY A 540 12.78 17.80 -7.95
CA GLY A 540 12.87 17.38 -6.54
C GLY A 540 11.49 17.14 -5.94
N THR A 541 10.58 18.11 -6.06
CA THR A 541 9.18 17.99 -5.59
C THR A 541 8.42 16.95 -6.38
N ALA A 542 8.42 17.00 -7.71
CA ALA A 542 7.75 16.04 -8.57
C ALA A 542 8.30 14.64 -8.38
N GLY A 543 9.62 14.50 -8.29
CA GLY A 543 10.30 13.23 -8.07
C GLY A 543 9.89 12.56 -6.76
N ARG A 544 9.83 13.32 -5.66
CA ARG A 544 9.37 12.79 -4.37
C ARG A 544 7.92 12.38 -4.39
N HIS A 545 7.03 13.22 -4.91
CA HIS A 545 5.61 12.89 -5.02
C HIS A 545 5.39 11.68 -5.92
N MET A 546 5.97 11.67 -7.11
CA MET A 546 5.93 10.52 -8.02
C MET A 546 6.52 9.28 -7.38
N PHE A 547 7.66 9.41 -6.70
CA PHE A 547 8.29 8.29 -6.04
C PHE A 547 7.37 7.63 -5.01
N TYR A 548 6.80 8.40 -4.09
CA TYR A 548 5.89 7.83 -3.08
C TYR A 548 4.63 7.25 -3.72
N GLN A 549 4.02 7.95 -4.65
CA GLN A 549 2.79 7.50 -5.30
C GLN A 549 3.03 6.27 -6.18
N VAL A 550 4.06 6.30 -7.01
CA VAL A 550 4.37 5.21 -7.94
C VAL A 550 4.95 4.01 -7.19
N ALA A 551 5.93 4.19 -6.31
CA ALA A 551 6.56 3.10 -5.59
C ALA A 551 5.58 2.38 -4.66
N LEU A 552 4.77 3.13 -3.89
CA LEU A 552 3.74 2.55 -3.03
C LEU A 552 2.60 1.93 -3.85
N GLY A 553 2.14 2.62 -4.89
CA GLY A 553 1.11 2.12 -5.80
C GLY A 553 1.54 0.82 -6.48
N TYR A 554 2.74 0.82 -7.04
CA TYR A 554 3.35 -0.33 -7.68
C TYR A 554 3.48 -1.51 -6.71
N THR A 555 4.11 -1.31 -5.56
CA THR A 555 4.32 -2.35 -4.54
C THR A 555 3.00 -2.95 -4.07
N THR A 556 1.97 -2.13 -3.86
CA THR A 556 0.66 -2.61 -3.40
C THR A 556 -0.11 -3.37 -4.47
N ILE A 557 -0.01 -3.00 -5.75
CA ILE A 557 -0.61 -3.77 -6.86
C ILE A 557 0.05 -5.16 -6.96
N TYR A 558 1.39 -5.23 -6.88
CA TYR A 558 2.08 -6.53 -6.85
C TYR A 558 1.64 -7.40 -5.68
N LEU A 559 1.53 -6.80 -4.50
CA LEU A 559 1.06 -7.50 -3.30
C LEU A 559 -0.38 -8.00 -3.47
N ALA A 560 -1.25 -7.21 -4.11
CA ALA A 560 -2.62 -7.62 -4.43
C ALA A 560 -2.65 -8.87 -5.34
N VAL A 561 -1.84 -8.89 -6.39
CA VAL A 561 -1.72 -10.05 -7.30
C VAL A 561 -1.28 -11.29 -6.53
N ILE A 562 -0.29 -11.17 -5.66
CA ILE A 562 0.21 -12.27 -4.84
C ILE A 562 -0.88 -12.80 -3.90
N PHE A 563 -1.57 -11.92 -3.18
CA PHE A 563 -2.67 -12.31 -2.29
C PHE A 563 -3.81 -13.00 -3.04
N LEU A 564 -4.15 -12.54 -4.25
CA LEU A 564 -5.16 -13.19 -5.09
C LEU A 564 -4.72 -14.59 -5.53
N ILE A 565 -3.46 -14.76 -5.93
CA ILE A 565 -2.91 -16.07 -6.30
C ILE A 565 -2.99 -17.03 -5.11
N ILE A 566 -2.55 -16.60 -3.92
CA ILE A 566 -2.54 -17.43 -2.71
C ILE A 566 -3.97 -17.77 -2.29
N ALA A 567 -4.87 -16.78 -2.24
CA ALA A 567 -6.26 -16.97 -1.83
C ALA A 567 -7.01 -17.94 -2.75
N ASN A 568 -6.91 -17.72 -4.07
CA ASN A 568 -7.58 -18.56 -5.06
C ASN A 568 -7.03 -19.99 -5.04
N THR A 569 -5.73 -20.16 -4.91
CA THR A 569 -5.11 -21.47 -4.78
C THR A 569 -5.55 -22.19 -3.51
N LEU A 570 -5.61 -21.48 -2.38
CA LEU A 570 -6.04 -22.05 -1.10
C LEU A 570 -7.50 -22.53 -1.16
N ILE A 571 -8.40 -21.72 -1.73
CA ILE A 571 -9.81 -22.07 -1.91
C ILE A 571 -9.93 -23.29 -2.85
N GLY A 572 -9.25 -23.25 -3.99
CA GLY A 572 -9.29 -24.32 -4.99
C GLY A 572 -8.80 -25.65 -4.45
N VAL A 573 -7.64 -25.67 -3.79
CA VAL A 573 -7.08 -26.87 -3.14
C VAL A 573 -8.09 -27.46 -2.15
N GLN A 574 -8.66 -26.62 -1.30
CA GLN A 574 -9.58 -27.11 -0.28
C GLN A 574 -10.89 -27.61 -0.82
N PHE A 575 -11.40 -26.94 -1.85
CA PHE A 575 -12.60 -27.41 -2.54
C PHE A 575 -12.37 -28.81 -3.13
N LEU A 576 -11.28 -29.02 -3.84
CA LEU A 576 -10.96 -30.32 -4.47
C LEU A 576 -10.71 -31.42 -3.45
N ILE A 577 -10.08 -31.10 -2.31
CA ILE A 577 -9.97 -32.02 -1.17
C ILE A 577 -11.37 -32.48 -0.71
N GLN A 578 -12.30 -31.55 -0.63
CA GLN A 578 -13.66 -31.84 -0.20
C GLN A 578 -14.39 -32.74 -1.23
N GLN A 579 -14.26 -32.42 -2.51
CA GLN A 579 -14.88 -33.19 -3.59
C GLN A 579 -14.38 -34.64 -3.63
N GLU A 580 -13.08 -34.86 -3.42
CA GLU A 580 -12.52 -36.21 -3.38
C GLU A 580 -13.07 -37.03 -2.19
N LYS A 581 -13.15 -36.44 -0.99
CA LYS A 581 -13.74 -37.08 0.18
C LYS A 581 -15.23 -37.44 -0.02
N THR A 582 -15.96 -36.62 -0.77
CA THR A 582 -17.37 -36.80 -1.04
C THR A 582 -17.64 -37.69 -2.26
N GLY A 583 -16.66 -38.02 -3.07
CA GLY A 583 -16.78 -38.83 -4.29
C GLY A 583 -17.46 -40.17 -4.05
N ALA A 584 -17.12 -40.88 -2.96
CA ALA A 584 -17.76 -42.12 -2.58
C ALA A 584 -19.27 -41.96 -2.30
N ARG A 585 -19.69 -40.82 -1.72
CA ARG A 585 -21.13 -40.54 -1.46
C ARG A 585 -21.89 -40.29 -2.76
N TYR A 586 -21.25 -39.65 -3.76
CA TYR A 586 -21.86 -39.49 -5.09
C TYR A 586 -22.00 -40.82 -5.81
N SER A 587 -21.06 -41.75 -5.68
CA SER A 587 -21.14 -43.09 -6.25
C SER A 587 -22.31 -43.86 -5.65
N VAL A 588 -22.50 -43.80 -4.32
CA VAL A 588 -23.63 -44.42 -3.65
C VAL A 588 -24.98 -43.87 -4.14
N LEU A 589 -25.08 -42.53 -4.31
CA LEU A 589 -26.30 -41.91 -4.84
C LEU A 589 -26.59 -42.35 -6.28
N LEU A 590 -25.53 -42.53 -7.08
CA LEU A 590 -25.67 -43.04 -8.45
C LEU A 590 -26.20 -44.47 -8.49
N THR A 591 -25.68 -45.34 -7.59
CA THR A 591 -26.16 -46.72 -7.46
C THR A 591 -27.60 -46.80 -6.91
N LEU A 592 -28.03 -45.80 -6.14
CA LEU A 592 -29.40 -45.64 -5.67
C LEU A 592 -30.38 -45.05 -6.73
N GLY A 593 -29.90 -44.82 -7.97
CA GLY A 593 -30.70 -44.36 -9.10
C GLY A 593 -30.83 -42.84 -9.27
N SER A 594 -30.00 -42.05 -8.61
CA SER A 594 -30.01 -40.60 -8.81
C SER A 594 -29.52 -40.22 -10.21
N ASN A 595 -30.12 -39.19 -10.81
CA ASN A 595 -29.77 -38.73 -12.15
C ASN A 595 -28.39 -38.03 -12.14
N TYR A 596 -27.53 -38.42 -13.07
CA TYR A 596 -26.18 -37.84 -13.22
C TYR A 596 -26.20 -36.30 -13.36
N LYS A 597 -27.17 -35.75 -14.11
CA LYS A 597 -27.32 -34.29 -14.30
C LYS A 597 -27.60 -33.56 -12.99
N GLU A 598 -28.41 -34.17 -12.10
CA GLU A 598 -28.72 -33.61 -10.80
C GLU A 598 -27.50 -33.63 -9.86
N LEU A 599 -26.72 -34.69 -9.90
CA LEU A 599 -25.46 -34.78 -9.13
C LEU A 599 -24.44 -33.71 -9.58
N CYS A 600 -24.32 -33.51 -10.90
CA CYS A 600 -23.47 -32.43 -11.43
C CYS A 600 -24.00 -31.06 -11.03
N HIS A 601 -25.29 -30.83 -10.99
CA HIS A 601 -25.89 -29.59 -10.50
C HIS A 601 -25.58 -29.36 -9.02
N CYS A 602 -25.70 -30.37 -8.17
CA CYS A 602 -25.32 -30.29 -6.76
C CYS A 602 -23.85 -29.91 -6.57
N ALA A 603 -22.94 -30.48 -7.35
CA ALA A 603 -21.53 -30.14 -7.30
C ALA A 603 -21.28 -28.68 -7.72
N LYS A 604 -21.92 -28.19 -8.78
CA LYS A 604 -21.86 -26.78 -9.20
C LYS A 604 -22.38 -25.84 -8.12
N VAL A 605 -23.50 -26.13 -7.51
CA VAL A 605 -24.07 -25.33 -6.40
C VAL A 605 -23.12 -25.28 -5.22
N GLN A 606 -22.44 -26.38 -4.88
CA GLN A 606 -21.44 -26.40 -3.82
C GLN A 606 -20.23 -25.48 -4.14
N ILE A 607 -19.75 -25.46 -5.40
CA ILE A 607 -18.69 -24.54 -5.83
C ILE A 607 -19.13 -23.09 -5.64
N TRP A 608 -20.31 -22.74 -6.14
CA TRP A 608 -20.84 -21.38 -6.05
C TRP A 608 -20.96 -20.90 -4.61
N TRP A 609 -21.49 -21.73 -3.70
CA TRP A 609 -21.57 -21.38 -2.30
C TRP A 609 -20.21 -21.27 -1.63
N HIS A 610 -19.27 -22.15 -1.97
CA HIS A 610 -17.94 -22.14 -1.37
C HIS A 610 -17.16 -20.86 -1.72
N TYR A 611 -17.14 -20.48 -2.99
CA TYR A 611 -16.52 -19.23 -3.44
C TYR A 611 -17.36 -18.00 -3.07
N GLY A 612 -18.66 -18.05 -3.26
CA GLY A 612 -19.58 -16.95 -3.02
C GLY A 612 -19.55 -16.45 -1.57
N LEU A 613 -19.49 -17.35 -0.60
CA LEU A 613 -19.38 -16.98 0.81
C LEU A 613 -18.07 -16.24 1.12
N VAL A 614 -16.97 -16.71 0.58
CA VAL A 614 -15.66 -16.08 0.80
C VAL A 614 -15.62 -14.70 0.16
N LEU A 615 -16.09 -14.61 -1.09
CA LEU A 615 -16.11 -13.35 -1.84
C LEU A 615 -17.07 -12.32 -1.23
N SER A 616 -18.25 -12.73 -0.79
CA SER A 616 -19.23 -11.80 -0.22
C SER A 616 -18.70 -11.14 1.06
N VAL A 617 -18.14 -11.91 1.98
CA VAL A 617 -17.56 -11.36 3.22
C VAL A 617 -16.39 -10.45 2.90
N ALA A 618 -15.49 -10.84 1.99
CA ALA A 618 -14.37 -10.01 1.57
C ALA A 618 -14.84 -8.70 0.94
N PHE A 619 -15.82 -8.74 0.06
CA PHE A 619 -16.36 -7.57 -0.63
C PHE A 619 -17.03 -6.59 0.35
N PHE A 620 -17.91 -7.07 1.23
CA PHE A 620 -18.54 -6.20 2.24
C PHE A 620 -17.49 -5.55 3.16
N SER A 621 -16.51 -6.31 3.62
CA SER A 621 -15.45 -5.78 4.48
C SER A 621 -14.52 -4.81 3.74
N SER A 622 -14.33 -4.98 2.42
CA SER A 622 -13.44 -4.12 1.63
C SER A 622 -13.96 -2.70 1.52
N VAL A 623 -15.27 -2.49 1.48
CA VAL A 623 -15.85 -1.13 1.46
C VAL A 623 -15.36 -0.31 2.64
N PHE A 624 -15.47 -0.86 3.85
CA PHE A 624 -15.01 -0.18 5.08
C PHE A 624 -13.48 -0.11 5.16
N GLY A 625 -12.78 -1.16 4.74
CA GLY A 625 -11.32 -1.22 4.75
C GLY A 625 -10.68 -0.20 3.81
N VAL A 626 -11.18 -0.09 2.59
CA VAL A 626 -10.69 0.87 1.58
C VAL A 626 -10.95 2.31 2.06
N TRP A 627 -12.14 2.60 2.54
CA TRP A 627 -12.51 3.93 3.02
C TRP A 627 -11.66 4.36 4.22
N THR A 628 -11.49 3.48 5.20
CA THR A 628 -10.65 3.74 6.39
C THR A 628 -9.19 3.99 5.99
N LEU A 629 -8.68 3.21 5.03
CA LEU A 629 -7.30 3.34 4.55
C LEU A 629 -7.06 4.70 3.88
N PHE A 630 -7.93 5.12 2.94
CA PHE A 630 -7.79 6.41 2.25
C PHE A 630 -7.79 7.59 3.23
N ARG A 631 -8.65 7.56 4.24
CA ARG A 631 -8.67 8.61 5.26
C ARG A 631 -7.42 8.61 6.13
N LEU A 632 -6.94 7.42 6.53
CA LEU A 632 -5.70 7.28 7.31
C LEU A 632 -4.49 7.86 6.56
N ILE A 633 -4.45 7.67 5.23
CA ILE A 633 -3.35 8.16 4.39
C ILE A 633 -3.43 9.67 4.24
N GLY A 634 -4.61 10.24 4.01
CA GLY A 634 -4.78 11.69 3.95
C GLY A 634 -4.21 12.37 5.19
N GLN A 635 -4.61 11.91 6.38
CA GLN A 635 -4.10 12.49 7.64
C GLN A 635 -2.62 12.15 7.93
N VAL A 636 -2.09 11.01 7.47
CA VAL A 636 -0.67 10.65 7.66
C VAL A 636 0.23 11.41 6.71
N GLN A 637 -0.24 11.80 5.53
CA GLN A 637 0.51 12.69 4.65
C GLN A 637 0.70 14.06 5.31
N GLU A 638 -0.30 14.61 5.96
CA GLU A 638 -0.18 15.84 6.76
C GLU A 638 0.88 15.73 7.86
N VAL A 639 1.08 14.54 8.44
CA VAL A 639 2.02 14.29 9.56
C VAL A 639 3.41 13.84 9.12
N LYS A 640 3.55 13.13 8.01
CA LYS A 640 4.88 12.71 7.52
C LYS A 640 5.76 13.90 7.16
N VAL A 641 5.20 14.92 6.61
CA VAL A 641 5.86 16.20 6.36
C VAL A 641 6.43 16.76 7.67
N PHE A 642 5.67 16.65 8.74
CA PHE A 642 6.04 17.09 10.09
C PHE A 642 7.26 16.38 10.73
N TRP A 643 7.45 15.07 10.51
CA TRP A 643 8.54 14.28 11.13
C TRP A 643 9.83 14.28 10.33
N GLN A 644 9.80 14.64 9.05
CA GLN A 644 11.01 14.71 8.21
C GLN A 644 11.86 15.95 8.52
N ASP A 645 11.23 17.07 8.86
CA ASP A 645 11.94 18.32 9.19
C ASP A 645 12.63 18.34 10.56
N ARG A 646 12.37 17.37 11.43
CA ARG A 646 13.07 17.23 12.74
C ARG A 646 14.42 16.53 12.67
N LYS A 647 14.85 16.02 11.53
CA LYS A 647 16.09 15.25 11.35
C LYS A 647 17.08 15.89 10.37
N SER A 648 16.73 16.96 9.71
CA SER A 648 17.65 17.90 9.06
C SER A 648 17.95 19.05 10.02
#